data_55bed6882b801dec55154405650425f4
#
_entry.id   55bed6882b801dec55154405650425f4
#
_cell.length_a   1.000
_cell.length_b   1.000
_cell.length_c   1.000
_cell.angle_alpha   90.00
_cell.angle_beta   90.00
_cell.angle_gamma   90.00
#
_symmetry.space_group_name_H-M   'P 1'
#
loop_
_entity.id
_entity.type
_entity.pdbx_description
1 polymer ?
#
loop_
_entity_poly.entity_id
_entity_poly.type
_entity_poly.pdbx_seq_one_letter_code
_entity_poly.pdbx_strand_id
1 'polypeptide(L)'
;EAWKQLLGGDPLVLFLDELPPYLEYAVTVPVGSGDLAVVTTTALGNLFVAVAEMDNVCLVLSDLAGSNFSLGQANLQAAFDRAVKGITSESRRIAVPITPVNPNGDELYHILRKRLFQSVAPQADSERVAAAYRDALREAVRMNLTSTTPESLYTRVIDAYPFHPDLRELVGKFKENEGFQQTRGVIRLMQMVVSDLWKSDKAAAKDLISPYDIDFNVDEIASEIRTINPSLSEAIAHDIAHGGDSEVEQIDLANGNADASEAARVILIASLSSTPGAIHGLREYQLVDCLQRPGRDLSTFKANVLDKLATRAWYLHSSADGRLFFKNQQNLAAKLRSTALSLHAETVDRMLREHLESYFSASLRDCYQVIKVLPPPDEVQVEQEKTTLVIVRPGGQANQLPISADWQAWWGQQQYKNRVLFLTGSRDSFQKVLDSARQTRALQSIDDELRSENTPADDPQWRALDVLRDRVGLQFTAALKEAFDQIVYPSISSALRATGTDLAFAGNQSGEATIRKTLEGAQKFTTRIDDESFRTRAEVRLFGSAQSKVVLWSDLKRAAAVNTNWPLHKISALDDLKADCVRRGLWREEGNHIRRGPFPPPVPEVSLRELSVQEDGDGHTYLKIEPLHAPSLVYETGDSDPTSASSPVPTPSRFEAVGLRYRFLAFDPADMVRVSAVKEWSAKLRLKYQLHNRGSHYEIELLALPKANGV
;
A
#
# COMPACT_ATOMS: atom_id res chain seq x y z
N GLU A 1 -5.84 -37.49 -68.35
CA GLU A 1 -6.39 -38.50 -69.24
C GLU A 1 -7.68 -39.08 -68.64
N ALA A 2 -7.69 -39.64 -67.45
CA ALA A 2 -8.87 -40.22 -66.74
C ALA A 2 -10.01 -39.20 -66.60
N TRP A 3 -9.75 -37.98 -66.24
CA TRP A 3 -10.75 -36.90 -66.12
C TRP A 3 -11.32 -36.56 -67.52
N LYS A 4 -10.50 -36.45 -68.52
CA LYS A 4 -10.97 -36.18 -69.92
C LYS A 4 -11.89 -37.27 -70.42
N GLN A 5 -11.58 -38.55 -70.12
CA GLN A 5 -12.43 -39.69 -70.50
C GLN A 5 -13.75 -39.70 -69.71
N LEU A 6 -13.69 -39.39 -68.40
CA LEU A 6 -14.84 -39.40 -67.51
C LEU A 6 -15.87 -38.32 -67.94
N LEU A 7 -15.42 -37.15 -68.29
CA LEU A 7 -16.28 -35.98 -68.61
C LEU A 7 -16.83 -35.97 -70.01
N GLY A 8 -16.14 -36.66 -70.93
CA GLY A 8 -16.64 -36.75 -72.33
C GLY A 8 -16.95 -35.42 -73.01
N GLY A 9 -16.49 -34.29 -72.48
CA GLY A 9 -16.74 -32.95 -72.97
C GLY A 9 -17.79 -32.16 -72.21
N ASP A 10 -18.45 -32.74 -71.21
CA ASP A 10 -19.41 -32.05 -70.34
C ASP A 10 -18.73 -31.05 -69.39
N PRO A 11 -19.36 -29.87 -69.09
CA PRO A 11 -18.81 -28.90 -68.19
C PRO A 11 -18.89 -29.39 -66.75
N LEU A 12 -17.80 -29.20 -65.95
CA LEU A 12 -17.71 -29.55 -64.58
C LEU A 12 -17.24 -28.35 -63.74
N VAL A 13 -17.91 -28.11 -62.63
CA VAL A 13 -17.44 -27.20 -61.57
C VAL A 13 -17.15 -28.00 -60.34
N LEU A 14 -15.91 -27.93 -59.85
CA LEU A 14 -15.44 -28.55 -58.60
C LEU A 14 -15.33 -27.49 -57.52
N PHE A 15 -15.94 -27.73 -56.37
CA PHE A 15 -15.80 -26.89 -55.20
C PHE A 15 -15.03 -27.66 -54.12
N LEU A 16 -13.90 -27.09 -53.67
CA LEU A 16 -13.17 -27.60 -52.50
C LEU A 16 -13.26 -26.55 -51.41
N ASP A 17 -14.05 -26.86 -50.41
CA ASP A 17 -14.27 -26.03 -49.24
C ASP A 17 -13.59 -26.65 -47.99
N GLU A 18 -13.19 -25.82 -47.05
CA GLU A 18 -12.56 -26.22 -45.78
C GLU A 18 -11.30 -27.11 -45.94
N LEU A 19 -10.51 -26.86 -47.00
CA LEU A 19 -9.27 -27.60 -47.24
C LEU A 19 -8.23 -27.49 -46.12
N PRO A 20 -8.03 -26.30 -45.48
CA PRO A 20 -7.08 -26.16 -44.36
C PRO A 20 -7.40 -27.07 -43.17
N PRO A 21 -8.61 -27.12 -42.58
CA PRO A 21 -8.94 -28.05 -41.49
C PRO A 21 -8.75 -29.53 -41.88
N TYR A 22 -9.05 -29.87 -43.11
CA TYR A 22 -8.80 -31.22 -43.60
C TYR A 22 -7.31 -31.56 -43.63
N LEU A 23 -6.47 -30.65 -44.11
CA LEU A 23 -5.01 -30.85 -44.15
C LEU A 23 -4.41 -30.96 -42.72
N GLU A 24 -4.92 -30.20 -41.77
CA GLU A 24 -4.56 -30.33 -40.32
C GLU A 24 -4.83 -31.76 -39.83
N TYR A 25 -6.00 -32.25 -40.06
CA TYR A 25 -6.34 -33.64 -39.75
C TYR A 25 -5.43 -34.64 -40.50
N ALA A 26 -5.21 -34.42 -41.80
CA ALA A 26 -4.44 -35.28 -42.67
C ALA A 26 -2.96 -35.45 -42.21
N VAL A 27 -2.36 -34.41 -41.63
CA VAL A 27 -0.99 -34.50 -41.07
C VAL A 27 -0.94 -35.48 -39.87
N THR A 28 -2.03 -35.67 -39.14
CA THR A 28 -2.08 -36.59 -38.00
C THR A 28 -2.24 -38.07 -38.43
N VAL A 29 -2.54 -38.31 -39.69
CA VAL A 29 -2.81 -39.66 -40.20
C VAL A 29 -1.56 -40.25 -40.92
N PRO A 30 -0.86 -41.23 -40.40
CA PRO A 30 0.32 -41.82 -41.01
C PRO A 30 -0.05 -42.64 -42.27
N VAL A 31 0.67 -42.43 -43.38
CA VAL A 31 0.52 -43.21 -44.62
C VAL A 31 1.90 -43.58 -45.16
N GLY A 32 2.24 -44.84 -45.08
CA GLY A 32 3.56 -45.35 -45.49
C GLY A 32 4.71 -44.75 -44.67
N SER A 33 5.64 -44.08 -45.30
CA SER A 33 6.76 -43.36 -44.67
C SER A 33 6.49 -41.85 -44.43
N GLY A 34 5.27 -41.40 -44.72
CA GLY A 34 4.84 -39.98 -44.57
C GLY A 34 3.49 -39.87 -43.87
N ASP A 35 2.78 -38.83 -44.18
CA ASP A 35 1.43 -38.52 -43.67
C ASP A 35 0.42 -38.36 -44.85
N LEU A 36 -0.86 -38.42 -44.51
CA LEU A 36 -1.93 -38.27 -45.50
C LEU A 36 -1.92 -36.88 -46.16
N ALA A 37 -1.43 -35.85 -45.51
CA ALA A 37 -1.35 -34.52 -46.05
C ALA A 37 -0.38 -34.44 -47.26
N VAL A 38 0.74 -35.15 -47.20
CA VAL A 38 1.69 -35.27 -48.34
C VAL A 38 1.03 -35.93 -49.54
N VAL A 39 0.30 -37.03 -49.33
CA VAL A 39 -0.45 -37.73 -50.37
C VAL A 39 -1.53 -36.86 -50.98
N THR A 40 -2.31 -36.19 -50.12
CA THR A 40 -3.38 -35.25 -50.52
C THR A 40 -2.82 -34.08 -51.31
N THR A 41 -1.71 -33.48 -50.85
CA THR A 41 -1.07 -32.37 -51.57
C THR A 41 -0.61 -32.74 -52.94
N THR A 42 -0.05 -33.97 -53.11
CA THR A 42 0.34 -34.48 -54.42
C THR A 42 -0.89 -34.71 -55.33
N ALA A 43 -1.96 -35.27 -54.75
CA ALA A 43 -3.21 -35.48 -55.51
C ALA A 43 -3.85 -34.13 -55.93
N LEU A 44 -3.85 -33.12 -55.09
CA LEU A 44 -4.33 -31.76 -55.40
C LEU A 44 -3.47 -31.11 -56.51
N GLY A 45 -2.15 -31.24 -56.44
CA GLY A 45 -1.24 -30.76 -57.48
C GLY A 45 -1.57 -31.37 -58.86
N ASN A 46 -1.81 -32.68 -58.91
CA ASN A 46 -2.23 -33.39 -60.13
C ASN A 46 -3.61 -32.92 -60.60
N LEU A 47 -4.55 -32.64 -59.68
CA LEU A 47 -5.86 -32.10 -60.03
C LEU A 47 -5.73 -30.70 -60.64
N PHE A 48 -4.89 -29.82 -60.10
CA PHE A 48 -4.68 -28.47 -60.65
C PHE A 48 -4.10 -28.50 -62.08
N VAL A 49 -3.13 -29.38 -62.30
CA VAL A 49 -2.57 -29.55 -63.66
C VAL A 49 -3.65 -30.06 -64.64
N ALA A 50 -4.44 -31.06 -64.20
CA ALA A 50 -5.50 -31.60 -65.01
C ALA A 50 -6.59 -30.56 -65.37
N VAL A 51 -6.99 -29.74 -64.34
CA VAL A 51 -7.97 -28.66 -64.59
C VAL A 51 -7.43 -27.59 -65.50
N ALA A 52 -6.14 -27.24 -65.42
CA ALA A 52 -5.49 -26.26 -66.28
C ALA A 52 -5.42 -26.71 -67.79
N GLU A 53 -5.48 -28.01 -68.03
CA GLU A 53 -5.47 -28.60 -69.41
C GLU A 53 -6.86 -28.82 -69.93
N MET A 54 -7.94 -28.50 -69.23
CA MET A 54 -9.31 -28.73 -69.64
C MET A 54 -10.13 -27.47 -69.70
N ASP A 55 -10.63 -27.08 -70.86
CA ASP A 55 -11.39 -25.84 -71.06
C ASP A 55 -12.81 -25.87 -70.52
N ASN A 56 -13.33 -27.08 -70.23
CA ASN A 56 -14.68 -27.28 -69.69
C ASN A 56 -14.73 -27.56 -68.18
N VAL A 57 -13.62 -27.39 -67.45
CA VAL A 57 -13.59 -27.62 -66.01
C VAL A 57 -13.18 -26.36 -65.23
N CYS A 58 -13.94 -26.02 -64.23
CA CYS A 58 -13.63 -24.93 -63.33
C CYS A 58 -13.45 -25.50 -61.89
N LEU A 59 -12.35 -25.17 -61.25
CA LEU A 59 -12.08 -25.49 -59.86
C LEU A 59 -12.16 -24.22 -58.98
N VAL A 60 -13.02 -24.26 -58.01
CA VAL A 60 -13.16 -23.20 -57.00
C VAL A 60 -12.64 -23.72 -55.66
N LEU A 61 -11.62 -23.07 -55.13
CA LEU A 61 -11.04 -23.32 -53.83
C LEU A 61 -11.51 -22.23 -52.86
N SER A 62 -12.11 -22.58 -51.75
CA SER A 62 -12.30 -21.61 -50.68
C SER A 62 -11.08 -21.63 -49.76
N ASP A 63 -10.48 -20.45 -49.62
CA ASP A 63 -9.41 -20.20 -48.67
C ASP A 63 -9.89 -19.16 -47.66
N LEU A 64 -9.85 -19.51 -46.35
CA LEU A 64 -10.09 -18.59 -45.26
C LEU A 64 -8.81 -17.79 -45.05
N ALA A 65 -8.61 -16.73 -45.82
CA ALA A 65 -7.50 -15.80 -45.62
C ALA A 65 -7.54 -15.22 -44.20
N GLY A 66 -6.54 -15.53 -43.40
CA GLY A 66 -6.40 -15.01 -42.03
C GLY A 66 -6.84 -15.96 -40.90
N SER A 67 -7.12 -17.22 -41.19
CA SER A 67 -7.22 -18.21 -40.09
C SER A 67 -5.83 -18.38 -39.46
N ASN A 68 -5.63 -17.68 -38.32
CA ASN A 68 -4.53 -17.98 -37.43
C ASN A 68 -4.82 -19.35 -36.81
N PHE A 69 -4.21 -20.37 -37.38
CA PHE A 69 -4.25 -21.71 -36.81
C PHE A 69 -3.63 -21.65 -35.41
N SER A 70 -4.31 -22.18 -34.43
CA SER A 70 -3.79 -22.32 -33.05
C SER A 70 -2.65 -23.31 -33.04
N LEU A 71 -1.45 -22.77 -33.08
CA LEU A 71 -0.20 -23.51 -33.30
C LEU A 71 0.29 -24.11 -31.97
N GLY A 72 -0.25 -25.27 -31.62
CA GLY A 72 0.30 -26.06 -30.52
C GLY A 72 1.57 -26.87 -30.85
N GLN A 73 1.93 -27.04 -32.14
CA GLN A 73 3.07 -27.87 -32.52
C GLN A 73 3.82 -27.32 -33.73
N ALA A 74 5.06 -26.88 -33.54
CA ALA A 74 5.93 -26.32 -34.60
C ALA A 74 6.16 -27.29 -35.78
N ASN A 75 6.07 -28.60 -35.58
CA ASN A 75 6.23 -29.61 -36.66
C ASN A 75 5.02 -29.70 -37.57
N LEU A 76 3.80 -29.52 -37.08
CA LEU A 76 2.56 -29.43 -37.83
C LEU A 76 2.54 -28.22 -38.74
N GLN A 77 2.98 -27.06 -38.25
CA GLN A 77 3.12 -25.84 -39.02
C GLN A 77 4.06 -26.01 -40.20
N ALA A 78 5.23 -26.60 -40.01
CA ALA A 78 6.21 -26.79 -41.08
C ALA A 78 5.71 -27.77 -42.17
N ALA A 79 4.88 -28.77 -41.82
CA ALA A 79 4.27 -29.67 -42.77
C ALA A 79 3.12 -28.98 -43.55
N PHE A 80 2.28 -28.22 -42.86
CA PHE A 80 1.21 -27.41 -43.44
C PHE A 80 1.76 -26.35 -44.40
N ASP A 81 2.79 -25.59 -43.97
CA ASP A 81 3.43 -24.58 -44.81
C ASP A 81 4.04 -25.16 -46.10
N ARG A 82 4.57 -26.38 -46.00
CA ARG A 82 5.09 -27.09 -47.20
C ARG A 82 3.95 -27.48 -48.15
N ALA A 83 2.86 -28.00 -47.60
CA ALA A 83 1.66 -28.37 -48.40
C ALA A 83 1.05 -27.13 -49.04
N VAL A 84 0.83 -26.04 -48.31
CA VAL A 84 0.27 -24.78 -48.81
C VAL A 84 1.21 -24.09 -49.81
N LYS A 85 2.53 -24.09 -49.57
CA LYS A 85 3.51 -23.54 -50.55
C LYS A 85 3.52 -24.32 -51.86
N GLY A 86 3.39 -25.63 -51.82
CA GLY A 86 3.23 -26.47 -53.00
C GLY A 86 1.99 -26.08 -53.81
N ILE A 87 0.83 -25.97 -53.14
CA ILE A 87 -0.43 -25.58 -53.74
C ILE A 87 -0.39 -24.13 -54.28
N THR A 88 0.14 -23.18 -53.47
CA THR A 88 0.18 -21.75 -53.86
C THR A 88 1.19 -21.46 -54.96
N SER A 89 2.26 -22.22 -55.13
CA SER A 89 3.22 -22.04 -56.23
C SER A 89 2.63 -22.45 -57.57
N GLU A 90 1.84 -23.49 -57.63
CA GLU A 90 1.15 -23.93 -58.83
C GLU A 90 -0.11 -23.09 -59.13
N SER A 91 -0.94 -22.78 -58.10
CA SER A 91 -2.16 -22.00 -58.23
C SER A 91 -1.92 -20.53 -58.62
N ARG A 92 -0.83 -19.90 -58.17
CA ARG A 92 -0.50 -18.50 -58.55
C ARG A 92 -0.25 -18.29 -60.07
N ARG A 93 0.00 -19.34 -60.81
CA ARG A 93 0.19 -19.24 -62.26
C ARG A 93 -1.13 -19.26 -63.08
N ILE A 94 -2.20 -19.81 -62.50
CA ILE A 94 -3.44 -20.13 -63.22
C ILE A 94 -4.68 -19.60 -62.51
N ALA A 95 -4.64 -19.43 -61.19
CA ALA A 95 -5.81 -19.04 -60.40
C ALA A 95 -6.07 -17.53 -60.41
N VAL A 96 -7.33 -17.17 -60.57
CA VAL A 96 -7.83 -15.82 -60.38
C VAL A 96 -8.28 -15.70 -58.91
N PRO A 97 -7.59 -14.95 -58.06
CA PRO A 97 -8.03 -14.74 -56.67
C PRO A 97 -9.27 -13.85 -56.69
N ILE A 98 -10.36 -14.37 -56.14
CA ILE A 98 -11.58 -13.61 -55.92
C ILE A 98 -11.81 -13.52 -54.43
N THR A 99 -11.78 -12.31 -53.88
CA THR A 99 -12.18 -12.05 -52.51
C THR A 99 -13.61 -11.51 -52.56
N PRO A 100 -14.62 -12.36 -52.36
CA PRO A 100 -16.02 -11.98 -52.54
C PRO A 100 -16.50 -10.96 -51.51
N VAL A 101 -15.82 -10.88 -50.36
CA VAL A 101 -16.12 -9.91 -49.31
C VAL A 101 -14.82 -9.43 -48.69
N ASN A 102 -14.52 -8.15 -48.81
CA ASN A 102 -13.45 -7.55 -48.01
C ASN A 102 -14.02 -7.14 -46.66
N PRO A 103 -13.72 -7.86 -45.54
CA PRO A 103 -14.29 -7.53 -44.25
C PRO A 103 -13.81 -6.17 -43.70
N ASN A 104 -12.84 -5.54 -44.36
CA ASN A 104 -12.39 -4.18 -44.09
C ASN A 104 -13.02 -3.14 -45.05
N GLY A 105 -13.87 -3.56 -45.99
CA GLY A 105 -14.60 -2.71 -46.88
C GLY A 105 -16.03 -2.39 -46.40
N ASP A 106 -16.72 -1.51 -47.15
CA ASP A 106 -18.09 -1.08 -46.86
C ASP A 106 -19.11 -2.22 -47.06
N GLU A 107 -18.68 -3.34 -47.59
CA GLU A 107 -19.46 -4.56 -47.84
C GLU A 107 -20.04 -5.17 -46.54
N LEU A 108 -19.40 -4.98 -45.37
CA LEU A 108 -19.93 -5.46 -44.10
C LEU A 108 -21.35 -4.92 -43.85
N TYR A 109 -21.55 -3.61 -44.00
CA TYR A 109 -22.85 -2.98 -43.78
C TYR A 109 -23.89 -3.45 -44.80
N HIS A 110 -23.47 -3.71 -46.05
CA HIS A 110 -24.35 -4.25 -47.09
C HIS A 110 -24.82 -5.67 -46.73
N ILE A 111 -23.92 -6.52 -46.23
CA ILE A 111 -24.26 -7.87 -45.76
C ILE A 111 -25.23 -7.82 -44.60
N LEU A 112 -24.91 -6.99 -43.56
CA LEU A 112 -25.77 -6.83 -42.40
C LEU A 112 -27.17 -6.36 -42.77
N ARG A 113 -27.29 -5.35 -43.68
CA ARG A 113 -28.58 -4.90 -44.21
C ARG A 113 -29.39 -6.03 -44.84
N LYS A 114 -28.76 -6.77 -45.72
CA LYS A 114 -29.44 -7.88 -46.42
C LYS A 114 -29.82 -9.06 -45.55
N ARG A 115 -29.08 -9.28 -44.47
CA ARG A 115 -29.30 -10.43 -43.58
C ARG A 115 -30.25 -10.14 -42.45
N LEU A 116 -30.30 -8.89 -41.98
CA LEU A 116 -31.01 -8.51 -40.76
C LEU A 116 -32.35 -7.80 -41.05
N PHE A 117 -32.51 -7.18 -42.23
CA PHE A 117 -33.70 -6.38 -42.52
C PHE A 117 -34.35 -6.82 -43.86
N GLN A 118 -35.66 -6.80 -43.89
CA GLN A 118 -36.44 -7.00 -45.11
C GLN A 118 -36.34 -5.80 -46.04
N SER A 119 -36.34 -4.61 -45.47
CA SER A 119 -36.15 -3.35 -46.18
C SER A 119 -35.49 -2.34 -45.23
N VAL A 120 -34.74 -1.41 -45.79
CA VAL A 120 -34.11 -0.29 -45.11
C VAL A 120 -34.80 0.98 -45.57
N ALA A 121 -34.85 2.00 -44.76
CA ALA A 121 -35.46 3.28 -45.10
C ALA A 121 -34.89 3.88 -46.40
N PRO A 122 -35.66 4.70 -47.13
CA PRO A 122 -35.20 5.36 -48.31
C PRO A 122 -33.96 6.22 -48.13
N GLN A 123 -33.21 6.48 -49.18
CA GLN A 123 -31.98 7.28 -49.15
C GLN A 123 -32.20 8.67 -48.54
N ALA A 124 -33.33 9.30 -48.78
CA ALA A 124 -33.66 10.62 -48.19
C ALA A 124 -33.68 10.60 -46.66
N ASP A 125 -34.08 9.48 -46.06
CA ASP A 125 -34.06 9.32 -44.59
C ASP A 125 -32.63 9.12 -44.07
N SER A 126 -31.80 8.34 -44.75
CA SER A 126 -30.39 8.18 -44.38
C SER A 126 -29.60 9.50 -44.50
N GLU A 127 -29.89 10.30 -45.52
CA GLU A 127 -29.31 11.63 -45.69
C GLU A 127 -29.73 12.60 -44.57
N ARG A 128 -31.00 12.54 -44.13
CA ARG A 128 -31.51 13.34 -43.00
C ARG A 128 -30.81 12.95 -41.71
N VAL A 129 -30.65 11.65 -41.42
CA VAL A 129 -29.94 11.16 -40.26
C VAL A 129 -28.46 11.58 -40.30
N ALA A 130 -27.81 11.40 -41.48
CA ALA A 130 -26.42 11.79 -41.67
C ALA A 130 -26.20 13.29 -41.44
N ALA A 131 -27.14 14.15 -41.87
CA ALA A 131 -27.08 15.59 -41.63
C ALA A 131 -27.19 15.91 -40.12
N ALA A 132 -28.10 15.26 -39.43
CA ALA A 132 -28.28 15.44 -37.98
C ALA A 132 -27.03 15.03 -37.18
N TYR A 133 -26.41 13.90 -37.51
CA TYR A 133 -25.17 13.43 -36.88
C TYR A 133 -23.96 14.33 -37.22
N ARG A 134 -23.85 14.80 -38.48
CA ARG A 134 -22.85 15.80 -38.87
C ARG A 134 -22.95 17.07 -37.98
N ASP A 135 -24.18 17.58 -37.84
CA ASP A 135 -24.40 18.82 -37.10
C ASP A 135 -24.14 18.63 -35.59
N ALA A 136 -24.48 17.48 -35.03
CA ALA A 136 -24.13 17.10 -33.68
C ALA A 136 -22.60 17.00 -33.47
N LEU A 137 -21.89 16.38 -34.43
CA LEU A 137 -20.42 16.31 -34.34
C LEU A 137 -19.77 17.69 -34.52
N ARG A 138 -20.34 18.57 -35.36
CA ARG A 138 -19.86 19.95 -35.50
C ARG A 138 -19.93 20.71 -34.17
N GLU A 139 -20.94 20.45 -33.35
CA GLU A 139 -21.03 21.01 -32.03
C GLU A 139 -19.96 20.45 -31.07
N ALA A 140 -19.70 19.13 -31.11
CA ALA A 140 -18.62 18.52 -30.35
C ALA A 140 -17.23 19.07 -30.74
N VAL A 141 -17.00 19.31 -32.03
CA VAL A 141 -15.76 19.97 -32.49
C VAL A 141 -15.64 21.41 -31.97
N ARG A 142 -16.73 22.18 -31.97
CA ARG A 142 -16.72 23.53 -31.34
C ARG A 142 -16.39 23.53 -29.86
N MET A 143 -16.84 22.51 -29.16
CA MET A 143 -16.52 22.29 -27.75
C MET A 143 -15.13 21.70 -27.53
N ASN A 144 -14.37 21.46 -28.59
CA ASN A 144 -13.03 20.85 -28.58
C ASN A 144 -13.00 19.43 -27.97
N LEU A 145 -14.08 18.68 -28.10
CA LEU A 145 -14.20 17.29 -27.62
C LEU A 145 -13.66 16.29 -28.61
N THR A 146 -13.66 16.60 -29.89
CA THR A 146 -13.10 15.80 -30.98
C THR A 146 -12.51 16.67 -32.09
N SER A 147 -11.67 16.08 -32.93
CA SER A 147 -11.10 16.71 -34.14
C SER A 147 -11.59 16.09 -35.41
N THR A 148 -12.53 15.17 -35.34
CA THR A 148 -13.06 14.46 -36.53
C THR A 148 -13.86 15.41 -37.44
N THR A 149 -13.62 15.31 -38.74
CA THR A 149 -14.26 16.19 -39.73
C THR A 149 -15.75 15.83 -39.88
N PRO A 150 -16.69 16.76 -39.62
CA PRO A 150 -18.12 16.48 -39.68
C PRO A 150 -18.61 15.99 -41.06
N GLU A 151 -18.06 16.49 -42.13
CA GLU A 151 -18.41 16.09 -43.48
C GLU A 151 -17.99 14.65 -43.78
N SER A 152 -16.87 14.19 -43.24
CA SER A 152 -16.45 12.78 -43.32
C SER A 152 -17.46 11.87 -42.63
N LEU A 153 -17.96 12.26 -41.43
CA LEU A 153 -19.00 11.50 -40.72
C LEU A 153 -20.29 11.41 -41.57
N TYR A 154 -20.71 12.51 -42.21
CA TYR A 154 -21.89 12.52 -43.06
C TYR A 154 -21.84 11.42 -44.13
N THR A 155 -20.75 11.33 -44.90
CA THR A 155 -20.58 10.30 -45.91
C THR A 155 -20.59 8.89 -45.30
N ARG A 156 -19.85 8.69 -44.23
CA ARG A 156 -19.74 7.39 -43.54
C ARG A 156 -21.08 6.91 -42.97
N VAL A 157 -21.93 7.82 -42.50
CA VAL A 157 -23.29 7.46 -42.01
C VAL A 157 -24.17 7.01 -43.16
N ILE A 158 -24.16 7.66 -44.32
CA ILE A 158 -24.92 7.22 -45.49
C ILE A 158 -24.53 5.79 -45.89
N ASP A 159 -23.22 5.52 -45.94
CA ASP A 159 -22.71 4.22 -46.39
C ASP A 159 -23.03 3.11 -45.36
N ALA A 160 -23.01 3.43 -44.05
CA ALA A 160 -23.22 2.49 -42.99
C ALA A 160 -24.69 2.29 -42.61
N TYR A 161 -25.59 3.22 -42.92
CA TYR A 161 -26.99 3.23 -42.48
C TYR A 161 -27.67 1.87 -42.64
N PRO A 162 -28.43 1.33 -41.65
CA PRO A 162 -28.84 1.95 -40.37
C PRO A 162 -27.85 1.76 -39.18
N PHE A 163 -26.62 1.37 -39.46
CA PHE A 163 -25.59 1.18 -38.40
C PHE A 163 -24.72 2.41 -38.25
N HIS A 164 -24.17 2.58 -37.03
CA HIS A 164 -23.15 3.59 -36.80
C HIS A 164 -21.84 3.23 -37.55
N PRO A 165 -21.19 4.19 -38.22
CA PRO A 165 -20.02 3.91 -39.06
C PRO A 165 -18.82 3.33 -38.30
N ASP A 166 -18.67 3.62 -37.00
CA ASP A 166 -17.54 3.13 -36.20
C ASP A 166 -17.71 1.67 -35.74
N LEU A 167 -18.90 1.08 -35.93
CA LEU A 167 -19.13 -0.33 -35.60
C LEU A 167 -18.15 -1.26 -36.36
N ARG A 168 -17.87 -0.97 -37.63
CA ARG A 168 -16.93 -1.74 -38.45
C ARG A 168 -15.51 -1.73 -37.86
N GLU A 169 -15.03 -0.55 -37.45
CA GLU A 169 -13.68 -0.41 -36.87
C GLU A 169 -13.58 -1.17 -35.55
N LEU A 170 -14.60 -1.06 -34.70
CA LEU A 170 -14.63 -1.74 -33.41
C LEU A 170 -14.69 -3.26 -33.56
N VAL A 171 -15.57 -3.76 -34.43
CA VAL A 171 -15.67 -5.20 -34.71
C VAL A 171 -14.38 -5.71 -35.39
N GLY A 172 -13.76 -4.91 -36.25
CA GLY A 172 -12.48 -5.21 -36.87
C GLY A 172 -11.37 -5.53 -35.88
N LYS A 173 -11.43 -5.01 -34.63
CA LYS A 173 -10.42 -5.26 -33.61
C LYS A 173 -10.42 -6.69 -33.07
N PHE A 174 -11.58 -7.36 -33.02
CA PHE A 174 -11.72 -8.69 -32.40
C PHE A 174 -12.28 -9.77 -33.36
N LYS A 175 -12.59 -9.43 -34.62
CA LYS A 175 -13.14 -10.40 -35.58
C LYS A 175 -12.25 -11.63 -35.80
N GLU A 176 -10.96 -11.51 -35.55
CA GLU A 176 -9.95 -12.56 -35.71
C GLU A 176 -9.72 -13.38 -34.44
N ASN A 177 -10.45 -13.10 -33.36
CA ASN A 177 -10.38 -13.91 -32.17
C ASN A 177 -10.80 -15.35 -32.44
N GLU A 178 -10.11 -16.28 -31.84
CA GLU A 178 -10.43 -17.70 -31.93
C GLU A 178 -11.89 -17.96 -31.49
N GLY A 179 -12.64 -18.73 -32.30
CA GLY A 179 -14.03 -19.06 -31.98
C GLY A 179 -15.09 -18.03 -32.45
N PHE A 180 -14.72 -16.79 -32.82
CA PHE A 180 -15.73 -15.79 -33.22
C PHE A 180 -16.28 -15.97 -34.65
N GLN A 181 -15.68 -16.80 -35.48
CA GLN A 181 -16.14 -17.11 -36.82
C GLN A 181 -16.25 -15.89 -37.78
N GLN A 182 -15.45 -14.86 -37.57
CA GLN A 182 -15.32 -13.67 -38.46
C GLN A 182 -16.68 -13.05 -38.80
N THR A 183 -17.01 -12.93 -40.10
CA THR A 183 -18.25 -12.29 -40.57
C THR A 183 -19.52 -12.98 -40.07
N ARG A 184 -19.53 -14.32 -39.91
CA ARG A 184 -20.68 -15.06 -39.36
C ARG A 184 -20.94 -14.67 -37.89
N GLY A 185 -19.88 -14.56 -37.09
CA GLY A 185 -19.96 -14.09 -35.68
C GLY A 185 -20.54 -12.67 -35.61
N VAL A 186 -20.10 -11.76 -36.49
CA VAL A 186 -20.63 -10.40 -36.52
C VAL A 186 -22.13 -10.40 -36.85
N ILE A 187 -22.56 -11.17 -37.85
CA ILE A 187 -23.99 -11.27 -38.22
C ILE A 187 -24.81 -11.80 -37.04
N ARG A 188 -24.31 -12.85 -36.35
CA ARG A 188 -24.99 -13.44 -35.19
C ARG A 188 -25.09 -12.43 -34.04
N LEU A 189 -24.01 -11.75 -33.68
CA LEU A 189 -24.00 -10.72 -32.65
C LEU A 189 -24.98 -9.59 -32.99
N MET A 190 -24.92 -9.06 -34.18
CA MET A 190 -25.81 -7.97 -34.59
C MET A 190 -27.27 -8.40 -34.71
N GLN A 191 -27.55 -9.67 -35.02
CA GLN A 191 -28.89 -10.22 -34.96
C GLN A 191 -29.47 -10.19 -33.54
N MET A 192 -28.65 -10.54 -32.53
CA MET A 192 -29.07 -10.48 -31.12
C MET A 192 -29.36 -9.03 -30.74
N VAL A 193 -28.46 -8.09 -31.05
CA VAL A 193 -28.65 -6.66 -30.76
C VAL A 193 -29.92 -6.10 -31.43
N VAL A 194 -30.13 -6.36 -32.72
CA VAL A 194 -31.35 -5.92 -33.42
C VAL A 194 -32.58 -6.54 -32.80
N SER A 195 -32.55 -7.84 -32.49
CA SER A 195 -33.65 -8.53 -31.80
C SER A 195 -34.00 -7.93 -30.47
N ASP A 196 -33.00 -7.57 -29.63
CA ASP A 196 -33.21 -6.91 -28.35
C ASP A 196 -33.86 -5.54 -28.53
N LEU A 197 -33.31 -4.71 -29.42
CA LEU A 197 -33.85 -3.38 -29.69
C LEU A 197 -35.32 -3.41 -30.08
N TRP A 198 -35.74 -4.41 -30.89
CA TRP A 198 -37.13 -4.60 -31.29
C TRP A 198 -38.03 -5.15 -30.19
N LYS A 199 -37.56 -6.16 -29.45
CA LYS A 199 -38.31 -6.76 -28.35
C LYS A 199 -38.52 -5.82 -27.16
N SER A 200 -37.55 -4.92 -26.94
CA SER A 200 -37.57 -3.95 -25.83
C SER A 200 -38.21 -2.60 -26.20
N ASP A 201 -38.80 -2.47 -27.42
CA ASP A 201 -39.40 -1.25 -27.98
C ASP A 201 -38.43 -0.06 -28.06
N LYS A 202 -37.09 -0.31 -27.93
CA LYS A 202 -36.09 0.73 -28.01
C LYS A 202 -35.80 1.17 -29.46
N ALA A 203 -36.12 0.34 -30.43
CA ALA A 203 -35.82 0.57 -31.84
C ALA A 203 -36.43 1.88 -32.39
N ALA A 204 -37.69 2.21 -31.99
CA ALA A 204 -38.36 3.40 -32.48
C ALA A 204 -37.71 4.73 -32.09
N ALA A 205 -36.90 4.74 -31.06
CA ALA A 205 -36.15 5.91 -30.58
C ALA A 205 -34.71 6.02 -31.16
N LYS A 206 -34.34 5.12 -32.08
CA LYS A 206 -32.98 5.06 -32.62
C LYS A 206 -32.90 5.54 -34.04
N ASP A 207 -32.00 6.48 -34.29
CA ASP A 207 -31.63 6.89 -35.67
C ASP A 207 -30.61 5.96 -36.30
N LEU A 208 -29.64 5.46 -35.46
CA LEU A 208 -28.62 4.49 -35.85
C LEU A 208 -28.51 3.39 -34.82
N ILE A 209 -28.18 2.19 -35.24
CA ILE A 209 -27.77 1.09 -34.39
C ILE A 209 -26.29 1.27 -34.09
N SER A 210 -26.00 1.63 -32.83
CA SER A 210 -24.67 2.06 -32.39
C SER A 210 -23.93 0.97 -31.63
N PRO A 211 -22.59 1.05 -31.51
CA PRO A 211 -21.83 0.09 -30.69
C PRO A 211 -22.30 0.01 -29.25
N TYR A 212 -22.76 1.11 -28.66
CA TYR A 212 -23.26 1.14 -27.28
C TYR A 212 -24.63 0.46 -27.11
N ASP A 213 -25.31 0.09 -28.19
CA ASP A 213 -26.54 -0.70 -28.14
C ASP A 213 -26.28 -2.20 -27.89
N ILE A 214 -25.03 -2.63 -27.89
CA ILE A 214 -24.63 -3.98 -27.44
C ILE A 214 -24.76 -4.03 -25.93
N ASP A 215 -25.92 -4.45 -25.43
CA ASP A 215 -26.25 -4.43 -24.00
C ASP A 215 -25.85 -5.73 -23.32
N PHE A 216 -24.88 -5.64 -22.41
CA PHE A 216 -24.34 -6.80 -21.67
C PHE A 216 -25.27 -7.27 -20.52
N ASN A 217 -26.34 -6.56 -20.24
CA ASN A 217 -27.41 -7.06 -19.35
C ASN A 217 -28.35 -8.04 -20.06
N VAL A 218 -28.25 -8.18 -21.40
CA VAL A 218 -28.97 -9.19 -22.16
C VAL A 218 -28.16 -10.48 -22.15
N ASP A 219 -28.68 -11.53 -21.53
CA ASP A 219 -27.94 -12.79 -21.30
C ASP A 219 -27.37 -13.41 -22.57
N GLU A 220 -28.14 -13.37 -23.68
CA GLU A 220 -27.71 -13.90 -24.97
C GLU A 220 -26.49 -13.14 -25.52
N ILE A 221 -26.51 -11.80 -25.43
CA ILE A 221 -25.40 -10.93 -25.86
C ILE A 221 -24.19 -11.11 -24.94
N ALA A 222 -24.43 -11.11 -23.62
CA ALA A 222 -23.36 -11.32 -22.64
C ALA A 222 -22.67 -12.68 -22.83
N SER A 223 -23.43 -13.73 -23.12
CA SER A 223 -22.88 -15.07 -23.41
C SER A 223 -22.01 -15.07 -24.67
N GLU A 224 -22.46 -14.41 -25.74
CA GLU A 224 -21.68 -14.29 -26.98
C GLU A 224 -20.38 -13.54 -26.74
N ILE A 225 -20.41 -12.42 -26.00
CA ILE A 225 -19.21 -11.62 -25.67
C ILE A 225 -18.22 -12.41 -24.81
N ARG A 226 -18.71 -13.20 -23.85
CA ARG A 226 -17.85 -14.11 -23.06
C ARG A 226 -17.19 -15.20 -23.93
N THR A 227 -17.86 -15.62 -25.00
CA THR A 227 -17.27 -16.57 -25.96
C THR A 227 -16.16 -15.88 -26.78
N ILE A 228 -16.29 -14.60 -27.11
CA ILE A 228 -15.29 -13.84 -27.83
C ILE A 228 -14.01 -13.64 -27.00
N ASN A 229 -14.16 -13.26 -25.73
CA ASN A 229 -13.04 -13.13 -24.79
C ASN A 229 -13.47 -13.50 -23.36
N PRO A 230 -13.32 -14.77 -22.96
CA PRO A 230 -13.73 -15.24 -21.64
C PRO A 230 -13.01 -14.53 -20.50
N SER A 231 -11.80 -14.04 -20.74
CA SER A 231 -10.98 -13.41 -19.70
C SER A 231 -11.56 -12.10 -19.14
N LEU A 232 -12.47 -11.45 -19.90
CA LEU A 232 -13.10 -10.19 -19.48
C LEU A 232 -14.43 -10.38 -18.74
N SER A 233 -14.81 -11.61 -18.37
CA SER A 233 -16.08 -11.91 -17.68
C SER A 233 -16.21 -11.17 -16.36
N GLU A 234 -15.15 -11.12 -15.56
CA GLU A 234 -15.13 -10.39 -14.28
C GLU A 234 -15.25 -8.88 -14.48
N ALA A 235 -14.58 -8.34 -15.50
CA ALA A 235 -14.68 -6.92 -15.84
C ALA A 235 -16.13 -6.53 -16.24
N ILE A 236 -16.82 -7.41 -16.97
CA ILE A 236 -18.22 -7.19 -17.34
C ILE A 236 -19.10 -7.20 -16.09
N ALA A 237 -18.98 -8.25 -15.27
CA ALA A 237 -19.87 -8.44 -14.11
C ALA A 237 -19.66 -7.38 -13.03
N HIS A 238 -18.42 -6.98 -12.75
CA HIS A 238 -18.14 -5.99 -11.71
C HIS A 238 -18.31 -4.56 -12.19
N ASP A 239 -17.71 -4.22 -13.33
CA ASP A 239 -17.62 -2.82 -13.73
C ASP A 239 -18.77 -2.38 -14.62
N ILE A 240 -19.31 -3.24 -15.54
CA ILE A 240 -20.09 -2.77 -16.67
C ILE A 240 -21.58 -3.09 -16.61
N ALA A 241 -21.94 -4.34 -16.28
CA ALA A 241 -23.33 -4.80 -16.36
C ALA A 241 -23.61 -5.90 -15.34
N HIS A 242 -24.43 -5.59 -14.35
CA HIS A 242 -24.86 -6.52 -13.30
C HIS A 242 -26.29 -6.22 -12.82
N GLY A 243 -27.19 -6.00 -13.76
CA GLY A 243 -28.62 -5.81 -13.45
C GLY A 243 -28.92 -4.53 -12.65
N GLY A 244 -28.08 -3.52 -12.75
CA GLY A 244 -28.17 -2.24 -12.03
C GLY A 244 -27.13 -2.05 -10.93
N ASP A 245 -26.37 -3.08 -10.57
CA ASP A 245 -25.46 -3.06 -9.42
C ASP A 245 -23.98 -2.84 -9.79
N SER A 246 -23.63 -2.85 -11.09
CA SER A 246 -22.24 -2.60 -11.51
C SER A 246 -21.80 -1.16 -11.23
N GLU A 247 -20.48 -0.93 -11.14
CA GLU A 247 -19.91 0.39 -10.87
C GLU A 247 -20.34 1.45 -11.88
N VAL A 248 -20.46 1.07 -13.14
CA VAL A 248 -20.90 1.95 -14.24
C VAL A 248 -22.38 2.29 -14.11
N GLU A 249 -23.22 1.31 -13.82
CA GLU A 249 -24.67 1.51 -13.63
C GLU A 249 -24.96 2.41 -12.42
N GLN A 250 -24.16 2.31 -11.36
CA GLN A 250 -24.25 3.20 -10.20
C GLN A 250 -23.81 4.65 -10.53
N ILE A 251 -22.86 4.82 -11.47
CA ILE A 251 -22.51 6.17 -11.97
C ILE A 251 -23.68 6.75 -12.74
N ASP A 252 -24.33 5.97 -13.61
CA ASP A 252 -25.49 6.42 -14.38
C ASP A 252 -26.69 6.76 -13.51
N LEU A 253 -26.96 5.94 -12.49
CA LEU A 253 -27.99 6.22 -11.50
C LEU A 253 -27.75 7.57 -10.80
N ALA A 254 -26.50 7.85 -10.42
CA ALA A 254 -26.13 9.11 -9.77
C ALA A 254 -26.18 10.31 -10.72
N ASN A 255 -25.91 10.10 -12.01
CA ASN A 255 -25.95 11.16 -13.02
C ASN A 255 -27.36 11.37 -13.62
N GLY A 256 -28.26 10.39 -13.49
CA GLY A 256 -29.60 10.40 -14.07
C GLY A 256 -29.59 10.23 -15.61
N ASN A 257 -28.59 9.55 -16.16
CA ASN A 257 -28.44 9.26 -17.61
C ASN A 257 -27.84 7.86 -17.82
N ALA A 258 -27.49 7.49 -19.07
CA ALA A 258 -26.85 6.24 -19.42
C ALA A 258 -25.45 6.40 -20.04
N ASP A 259 -24.83 7.55 -19.82
CA ASP A 259 -23.59 7.93 -20.51
C ASP A 259 -22.40 7.07 -20.09
N ALA A 260 -22.34 6.63 -18.84
CA ALA A 260 -21.28 5.79 -18.34
C ALA A 260 -21.40 4.35 -18.86
N SER A 261 -22.60 3.78 -18.88
CA SER A 261 -22.86 2.45 -19.44
C SER A 261 -22.58 2.41 -20.95
N GLU A 262 -23.05 3.40 -21.69
CA GLU A 262 -22.77 3.49 -23.12
C GLU A 262 -21.27 3.63 -23.42
N ALA A 263 -20.54 4.44 -22.65
CA ALA A 263 -19.10 4.59 -22.77
C ALA A 263 -18.35 3.28 -22.44
N ALA A 264 -18.70 2.65 -21.32
CA ALA A 264 -18.06 1.41 -20.89
C ALA A 264 -18.27 0.26 -21.90
N ARG A 265 -19.46 0.15 -22.46
CA ARG A 265 -19.77 -0.83 -23.54
C ARG A 265 -18.87 -0.63 -24.75
N VAL A 266 -18.71 0.60 -25.23
CA VAL A 266 -17.84 0.90 -26.37
C VAL A 266 -16.36 0.62 -26.05
N ILE A 267 -15.89 0.99 -24.86
CA ILE A 267 -14.52 0.69 -24.42
C ILE A 267 -14.29 -0.82 -24.32
N LEU A 268 -15.24 -1.58 -23.78
CA LEU A 268 -15.13 -3.04 -23.69
C LEU A 268 -15.04 -3.68 -25.07
N ILE A 269 -15.92 -3.28 -25.98
CA ILE A 269 -15.90 -3.79 -27.36
C ILE A 269 -14.54 -3.55 -28.00
N ALA A 270 -13.96 -2.36 -27.80
CA ALA A 270 -12.61 -2.03 -28.28
C ALA A 270 -11.48 -2.80 -27.55
N SER A 271 -11.82 -3.51 -26.48
CA SER A 271 -10.87 -4.29 -25.65
C SER A 271 -10.95 -5.80 -25.89
N LEU A 272 -11.92 -6.27 -26.70
CA LEU A 272 -12.22 -7.70 -26.85
C LEU A 272 -11.14 -8.49 -27.59
N SER A 273 -10.19 -7.85 -28.28
CA SER A 273 -9.14 -8.56 -29.03
C SER A 273 -8.31 -9.44 -28.10
N SER A 274 -8.12 -10.70 -28.47
CA SER A 274 -7.21 -11.64 -27.81
C SER A 274 -5.90 -11.86 -28.59
N THR A 275 -5.75 -11.20 -29.74
CA THR A 275 -4.57 -11.34 -30.62
C THR A 275 -3.32 -10.72 -29.99
N PRO A 276 -2.16 -11.41 -30.00
CA PRO A 276 -0.91 -10.86 -29.49
C PRO A 276 -0.52 -9.56 -30.21
N GLY A 277 -0.22 -8.51 -29.46
CA GLY A 277 0.16 -7.20 -30.02
C GLY A 277 -0.99 -6.33 -30.49
N ALA A 278 -2.25 -6.74 -30.27
CA ALA A 278 -3.41 -5.91 -30.60
C ALA A 278 -3.42 -4.60 -29.82
N ILE A 279 -3.83 -3.52 -30.50
CA ILE A 279 -4.02 -2.21 -29.85
C ILE A 279 -5.41 -2.17 -29.24
N HIS A 280 -5.48 -2.31 -27.93
CA HIS A 280 -6.72 -2.27 -27.18
C HIS A 280 -7.20 -0.85 -26.92
N GLY A 281 -8.53 -0.74 -26.78
CA GLY A 281 -9.19 0.46 -26.28
C GLY A 281 -9.28 1.63 -27.26
N LEU A 282 -9.76 2.74 -26.71
CA LEU A 282 -10.05 3.99 -27.44
C LEU A 282 -9.50 5.20 -26.69
N ARG A 283 -9.10 6.21 -27.45
CA ARG A 283 -8.82 7.54 -26.89
C ARG A 283 -10.12 8.30 -26.63
N GLU A 284 -10.07 9.29 -25.77
CA GLU A 284 -11.22 10.11 -25.37
C GLU A 284 -12.00 10.63 -26.61
N TYR A 285 -11.31 11.21 -27.60
CA TYR A 285 -11.97 11.74 -28.79
C TYR A 285 -12.66 10.66 -29.64
N GLN A 286 -12.09 9.46 -29.75
CA GLN A 286 -12.69 8.33 -30.46
C GLN A 286 -13.96 7.84 -29.75
N LEU A 287 -13.94 7.89 -28.42
CA LEU A 287 -15.11 7.54 -27.61
C LEU A 287 -16.23 8.58 -27.81
N VAL A 288 -15.88 9.87 -27.84
CA VAL A 288 -16.82 10.94 -28.14
C VAL A 288 -17.44 10.73 -29.54
N ASP A 289 -16.64 10.40 -30.55
CA ASP A 289 -17.13 10.13 -31.90
C ASP A 289 -18.15 8.99 -31.94
N CYS A 290 -17.89 7.90 -31.20
CA CYS A 290 -18.83 6.76 -31.08
C CYS A 290 -20.11 7.08 -30.32
N LEU A 291 -20.05 8.02 -29.38
CA LEU A 291 -21.16 8.34 -28.47
C LEU A 291 -22.01 9.51 -28.93
N GLN A 292 -21.45 10.38 -29.81
CA GLN A 292 -22.15 11.58 -30.24
C GLN A 292 -23.38 11.24 -31.10
N ARG A 293 -24.51 11.85 -30.74
CA ARG A 293 -25.78 11.74 -31.44
C ARG A 293 -26.57 13.04 -31.35
N PRO A 294 -27.55 13.23 -32.23
CA PRO A 294 -28.40 14.42 -32.17
C PRO A 294 -29.03 14.62 -30.81
N GLY A 295 -28.94 15.84 -30.27
CA GLY A 295 -29.51 16.21 -28.98
C GLY A 295 -28.70 15.79 -27.75
N ARG A 296 -27.55 15.14 -27.91
CA ARG A 296 -26.68 14.76 -26.79
C ARG A 296 -25.63 15.83 -26.50
N ASP A 297 -25.54 16.24 -25.25
CA ASP A 297 -24.50 17.14 -24.75
C ASP A 297 -23.43 16.33 -24.01
N LEU A 298 -22.21 16.32 -24.55
CA LEU A 298 -21.04 15.69 -23.96
C LEU A 298 -20.05 16.69 -23.33
N SER A 299 -20.43 17.93 -23.10
CA SER A 299 -19.56 18.99 -22.54
C SER A 299 -18.99 18.63 -21.17
N THR A 300 -19.74 17.89 -20.35
CA THR A 300 -19.34 17.44 -19.01
C THR A 300 -18.90 15.97 -18.98
N PHE A 301 -18.82 15.32 -20.13
CA PHE A 301 -18.56 13.87 -20.23
C PHE A 301 -17.28 13.43 -19.51
N LYS A 302 -16.21 14.20 -19.67
CA LYS A 302 -14.95 13.90 -18.99
C LYS A 302 -15.10 13.83 -17.47
N ALA A 303 -15.62 14.89 -16.85
CA ALA A 303 -15.75 14.98 -15.40
C ALA A 303 -16.81 14.04 -14.83
N ASN A 304 -17.96 13.91 -15.53
CA ASN A 304 -19.09 13.15 -15.03
C ASN A 304 -19.04 11.66 -15.35
N VAL A 305 -18.25 11.27 -16.35
CA VAL A 305 -18.15 9.87 -16.80
C VAL A 305 -16.71 9.39 -16.70
N LEU A 306 -15.75 9.93 -17.47
CA LEU A 306 -14.41 9.34 -17.56
C LEU A 306 -13.63 9.39 -16.26
N ASP A 307 -13.66 10.51 -15.54
CA ASP A 307 -12.97 10.66 -14.26
C ASP A 307 -13.59 9.75 -13.17
N LYS A 308 -14.92 9.57 -13.22
CA LYS A 308 -15.61 8.65 -12.31
C LYS A 308 -15.31 7.18 -12.65
N LEU A 309 -15.30 6.82 -13.93
CA LEU A 309 -14.89 5.49 -14.38
C LEU A 309 -13.45 5.16 -13.96
N ALA A 310 -12.51 6.09 -14.19
CA ALA A 310 -11.11 5.93 -13.80
C ALA A 310 -10.92 5.80 -12.28
N THR A 311 -11.91 6.24 -11.49
CA THR A 311 -11.86 6.17 -10.02
C THR A 311 -12.49 4.89 -9.48
N ARG A 312 -13.58 4.42 -10.10
CA ARG A 312 -14.44 3.36 -9.57
C ARG A 312 -14.24 2.02 -10.27
N ALA A 313 -14.04 2.00 -11.59
CA ALA A 313 -13.91 0.76 -12.36
C ALA A 313 -12.57 0.05 -12.07
N TRP A 314 -12.65 -1.19 -11.59
CA TRP A 314 -11.47 -1.94 -11.14
C TRP A 314 -10.68 -2.58 -12.28
N TYR A 315 -11.33 -2.87 -13.39
CA TYR A 315 -10.73 -3.51 -14.56
C TYR A 315 -10.43 -2.54 -15.71
N LEU A 316 -10.73 -1.24 -15.52
CA LEU A 316 -10.42 -0.20 -16.48
C LEU A 316 -8.97 0.27 -16.34
N HIS A 317 -8.24 0.24 -17.42
CA HIS A 317 -6.85 0.70 -17.51
C HIS A 317 -6.71 1.83 -18.53
N SER A 318 -5.62 2.58 -18.39
CA SER A 318 -5.19 3.56 -19.38
C SER A 318 -3.77 3.24 -19.86
N SER A 319 -3.55 3.33 -21.18
CA SER A 319 -2.20 3.24 -21.75
C SER A 319 -1.45 4.56 -21.67
N ALA A 320 -0.15 4.52 -21.92
CA ALA A 320 0.70 5.73 -21.94
C ALA A 320 0.28 6.77 -23.01
N ASP A 321 -0.37 6.32 -24.09
CA ASP A 321 -0.90 7.18 -25.15
C ASP A 321 -2.37 7.62 -24.92
N GLY A 322 -2.91 7.39 -23.72
CA GLY A 322 -4.22 7.86 -23.29
C GLY A 322 -5.41 7.03 -23.77
N ARG A 323 -5.21 5.77 -24.21
CA ARG A 323 -6.32 4.87 -24.53
C ARG A 323 -6.89 4.24 -23.29
N LEU A 324 -8.21 4.17 -23.19
CA LEU A 324 -8.96 3.48 -22.16
C LEU A 324 -9.32 2.08 -22.65
N PHE A 325 -9.07 1.05 -21.84
CA PHE A 325 -9.38 -0.34 -22.17
C PHE A 325 -9.63 -1.17 -20.91
N PHE A 326 -10.44 -2.22 -21.05
CA PHE A 326 -10.63 -3.22 -20.01
C PHE A 326 -9.63 -4.37 -20.16
N LYS A 327 -9.17 -4.90 -19.03
CA LYS A 327 -8.21 -6.00 -18.97
C LYS A 327 -8.58 -6.94 -17.81
N ASN A 328 -8.28 -8.23 -17.97
CA ASN A 328 -8.41 -9.23 -16.89
C ASN A 328 -7.31 -9.09 -15.83
N GLN A 329 -7.20 -7.92 -15.27
CA GLN A 329 -6.31 -7.63 -14.16
C GLN A 329 -6.87 -6.42 -13.43
N GLN A 330 -7.04 -6.54 -12.13
CA GLN A 330 -7.56 -5.42 -11.34
C GLN A 330 -6.60 -4.23 -11.38
N ASN A 331 -7.14 -3.05 -11.58
CA ASN A 331 -6.44 -1.79 -11.39
C ASN A 331 -6.43 -1.47 -9.88
N LEU A 332 -5.41 -1.93 -9.18
CA LEU A 332 -5.31 -1.75 -7.73
C LEU A 332 -5.35 -0.28 -7.30
N ALA A 333 -4.96 0.66 -8.17
CA ALA A 333 -5.06 2.09 -7.86
C ALA A 333 -6.51 2.58 -7.87
N ALA A 334 -7.34 2.08 -8.79
CA ALA A 334 -8.78 2.36 -8.80
C ALA A 334 -9.48 1.66 -7.63
N LYS A 335 -9.18 0.38 -7.41
CA LYS A 335 -9.68 -0.40 -6.27
C LYS A 335 -9.35 0.28 -4.94
N LEU A 336 -8.12 0.78 -4.78
CA LEU A 336 -7.71 1.52 -3.58
C LEU A 336 -8.57 2.77 -3.35
N ARG A 337 -8.84 3.55 -4.40
CA ARG A 337 -9.66 4.75 -4.28
C ARG A 337 -11.11 4.43 -3.93
N SER A 338 -11.73 3.45 -4.60
CA SER A 338 -13.11 3.06 -4.34
C SER A 338 -13.26 2.49 -2.92
N THR A 339 -12.36 1.59 -2.51
CA THR A 339 -12.34 1.03 -1.16
C THR A 339 -12.14 2.13 -0.11
N ALA A 340 -11.23 3.09 -0.36
CA ALA A 340 -11.03 4.22 0.55
C ALA A 340 -12.29 5.07 0.71
N LEU A 341 -13.05 5.30 -0.36
CA LEU A 341 -14.31 6.05 -0.30
C LEU A 341 -15.42 5.32 0.46
N SER A 342 -15.46 4.00 0.42
CA SER A 342 -16.47 3.19 1.11
C SER A 342 -16.20 3.02 2.62
N LEU A 343 -14.99 3.34 3.11
CA LEU A 343 -14.64 3.16 4.51
C LEU A 343 -15.39 4.13 5.43
N HIS A 344 -15.97 3.59 6.50
CA HIS A 344 -16.59 4.39 7.55
C HIS A 344 -15.55 5.21 8.33
N ALA A 345 -15.92 6.44 8.68
CA ALA A 345 -15.03 7.38 9.39
C ALA A 345 -14.50 6.80 10.71
N GLU A 346 -15.31 6.05 11.46
CA GLU A 346 -14.92 5.42 12.71
C GLU A 346 -13.78 4.39 12.57
N THR A 347 -13.78 3.64 11.46
CA THR A 347 -12.73 2.66 11.17
C THR A 347 -11.40 3.34 10.90
N VAL A 348 -11.43 4.46 10.18
CA VAL A 348 -10.24 5.27 9.88
C VAL A 348 -9.71 5.93 11.16
N ASP A 349 -10.59 6.52 11.97
CA ASP A 349 -10.22 7.17 13.23
C ASP A 349 -9.59 6.17 14.22
N ARG A 350 -10.15 4.97 14.35
CA ARG A 350 -9.58 3.90 15.17
C ARG A 350 -8.18 3.52 14.72
N MET A 351 -7.98 3.24 13.42
CA MET A 351 -6.66 2.89 12.87
C MET A 351 -5.63 4.02 13.10
N LEU A 352 -6.03 5.28 12.90
CA LEU A 352 -5.17 6.42 13.16
C LEU A 352 -4.77 6.52 14.63
N ARG A 353 -5.72 6.32 15.56
CA ARG A 353 -5.45 6.30 17.01
C ARG A 353 -4.47 5.19 17.38
N GLU A 354 -4.71 3.97 16.93
CA GLU A 354 -3.83 2.82 17.16
C GLU A 354 -2.41 3.06 16.63
N HIS A 355 -2.29 3.66 15.44
CA HIS A 355 -1.00 4.00 14.84
C HIS A 355 -0.24 5.03 15.68
N LEU A 356 -0.89 6.12 16.07
CA LEU A 356 -0.29 7.17 16.90
C LEU A 356 0.04 6.65 18.30
N GLU A 357 -0.82 5.84 18.91
CA GLU A 357 -0.59 5.24 20.21
C GLU A 357 0.63 4.31 20.21
N SER A 358 0.76 3.50 19.16
CA SER A 358 1.92 2.64 18.97
C SER A 358 3.21 3.44 18.77
N TYR A 359 3.20 4.49 17.93
CA TYR A 359 4.39 5.28 17.64
C TYR A 359 4.89 6.09 18.85
N PHE A 360 3.97 6.61 19.68
CA PHE A 360 4.29 7.37 20.90
C PHE A 360 4.29 6.54 22.16
N SER A 361 4.26 5.20 22.05
CA SER A 361 4.25 4.33 23.24
C SER A 361 5.34 4.72 24.23
N ALA A 362 4.99 4.85 25.51
CA ALA A 362 5.90 5.28 26.56
C ALA A 362 6.84 4.12 26.99
N SER A 363 7.74 3.72 26.13
CA SER A 363 8.68 2.61 26.37
C SER A 363 9.79 2.98 27.33
N LEU A 364 10.33 4.20 27.22
CA LEU A 364 11.37 4.73 28.12
C LEU A 364 10.78 5.27 29.41
N ARG A 365 9.53 5.75 29.39
CA ARG A 365 8.82 6.40 30.49
C ARG A 365 9.59 7.56 31.12
N ASP A 366 10.37 8.26 30.30
CA ASP A 366 11.22 9.36 30.76
C ASP A 366 10.45 10.67 30.87
N CYS A 367 10.03 11.25 29.76
CA CYS A 367 9.40 12.56 29.72
C CYS A 367 7.87 12.53 29.83
N TYR A 368 7.24 11.40 29.52
CA TYR A 368 5.82 11.13 29.80
C TYR A 368 5.58 9.63 30.08
N GLN A 369 4.49 9.30 30.74
CA GLN A 369 4.12 7.95 31.14
C GLN A 369 2.75 7.53 30.65
N VAL A 370 1.90 8.50 30.32
CA VAL A 370 0.53 8.26 29.83
C VAL A 370 0.38 8.96 28.48
N ILE A 371 -0.32 8.31 27.56
CA ILE A 371 -0.63 8.86 26.24
C ILE A 371 -2.15 8.90 26.12
N LYS A 372 -2.66 9.97 25.54
CA LYS A 372 -4.05 10.13 25.13
C LYS A 372 -4.09 10.62 23.69
N VAL A 373 -4.63 9.80 22.79
CA VAL A 373 -4.65 10.09 21.35
C VAL A 373 -6.02 10.62 20.94
N LEU A 374 -6.04 11.86 20.51
CA LEU A 374 -7.23 12.57 20.01
C LEU A 374 -8.45 12.49 20.96
N PRO A 375 -8.28 12.55 22.28
CA PRO A 375 -9.39 12.46 23.20
C PRO A 375 -10.22 13.76 23.20
N PRO A 376 -11.47 13.74 23.61
CA PRO A 376 -12.14 14.93 24.06
C PRO A 376 -11.55 15.38 25.43
N PRO A 377 -11.59 16.69 25.77
CA PRO A 377 -10.96 17.20 27.01
C PRO A 377 -11.47 16.56 28.30
N ASP A 378 -12.73 16.19 28.38
CA ASP A 378 -13.39 15.59 29.55
C ASP A 378 -12.95 14.15 29.86
N GLU A 379 -12.36 13.46 28.90
CA GLU A 379 -11.81 12.10 29.06
C GLU A 379 -10.38 12.08 29.60
N VAL A 380 -9.71 13.24 29.69
CA VAL A 380 -8.31 13.30 30.12
C VAL A 380 -8.20 13.62 31.60
N GLN A 381 -7.69 12.65 32.36
CA GLN A 381 -7.36 12.81 33.78
C GLN A 381 -5.86 13.01 33.96
N VAL A 382 -5.48 13.98 34.78
CA VAL A 382 -4.08 14.33 35.05
C VAL A 382 -3.70 13.88 36.47
N GLU A 383 -2.71 13.04 36.56
CA GLU A 383 -2.18 12.51 37.84
C GLU A 383 -1.01 13.35 38.31
N GLN A 384 -0.80 13.37 39.65
CA GLN A 384 0.31 14.11 40.28
C GLN A 384 1.69 13.58 39.87
N GLU A 385 1.83 12.27 39.74
CA GLU A 385 3.14 11.63 39.55
C GLU A 385 3.45 11.31 38.09
N LYS A 386 2.44 11.26 37.23
CA LYS A 386 2.61 10.90 35.83
C LYS A 386 2.41 12.09 34.91
N THR A 387 3.31 12.27 33.96
CA THR A 387 3.16 13.23 32.88
C THR A 387 2.37 12.59 31.74
N THR A 388 1.32 13.26 31.29
CA THR A 388 0.45 12.83 30.21
C THR A 388 0.78 13.57 28.91
N LEU A 389 1.05 12.84 27.84
CA LEU A 389 1.10 13.35 26.49
C LEU A 389 -0.29 13.27 25.89
N VAL A 390 -0.86 14.41 25.51
CA VAL A 390 -2.16 14.51 24.84
C VAL A 390 -1.91 14.89 23.39
N ILE A 391 -2.23 13.99 22.46
CA ILE A 391 -2.15 14.26 21.03
C ILE A 391 -3.49 14.85 20.61
N VAL A 392 -3.47 16.10 20.15
CA VAL A 392 -4.68 16.84 19.78
C VAL A 392 -4.67 17.22 18.32
N ARG A 393 -5.85 17.40 17.75
CA ARG A 393 -5.98 17.89 16.36
C ARG A 393 -5.32 19.26 16.21
N PRO A 394 -4.56 19.48 15.11
CA PRO A 394 -4.06 20.80 14.80
C PRO A 394 -5.20 21.81 14.72
N GLY A 395 -5.09 22.89 15.46
CA GLY A 395 -6.16 23.89 15.55
C GLY A 395 -5.63 25.33 15.62
N GLY A 396 -4.32 25.49 15.32
CA GLY A 396 -3.66 26.80 15.43
C GLY A 396 -3.93 27.73 14.26
N GLN A 397 -4.18 28.99 14.59
CA GLN A 397 -4.06 30.09 13.61
C GLN A 397 -2.62 30.62 13.65
N ALA A 398 -2.15 31.16 12.53
CA ALA A 398 -0.83 31.79 12.46
C ALA A 398 -0.64 32.82 13.60
N ASN A 399 0.48 32.69 14.33
CA ASN A 399 0.85 33.53 15.50
C ASN A 399 0.05 33.30 16.80
N GLN A 400 -0.72 32.21 16.92
CA GLN A 400 -1.36 31.79 18.17
C GLN A 400 -0.81 30.44 18.64
N LEU A 401 -1.12 30.06 19.88
CA LEU A 401 -0.82 28.70 20.36
C LEU A 401 -1.51 27.67 19.45
N PRO A 402 -0.82 26.63 19.01
CA PRO A 402 -1.36 25.67 18.05
C PRO A 402 -2.35 24.65 18.65
N ILE A 403 -3.04 25.02 19.73
CA ILE A 403 -4.11 24.24 20.36
C ILE A 403 -5.38 25.07 20.46
N SER A 404 -6.55 24.42 20.40
CA SER A 404 -7.85 25.09 20.48
C SER A 404 -8.06 25.81 21.82
N ALA A 405 -8.98 26.78 21.84
CA ALA A 405 -9.37 27.50 23.04
C ALA A 405 -9.90 26.56 24.13
N ASP A 406 -10.61 25.51 23.75
CA ASP A 406 -11.15 24.51 24.70
C ASP A 406 -10.03 23.77 25.43
N TRP A 407 -8.97 23.37 24.75
CA TRP A 407 -7.80 22.75 25.36
C TRP A 407 -7.02 23.70 26.23
N GLN A 408 -6.93 24.99 25.86
CA GLN A 408 -6.31 26.02 26.69
C GLN A 408 -7.12 26.24 27.98
N ALA A 409 -8.45 26.34 27.88
CA ALA A 409 -9.35 26.47 29.02
C ALA A 409 -9.30 25.25 29.93
N TRP A 410 -9.34 24.03 29.36
CA TRP A 410 -9.22 22.80 30.09
C TRP A 410 -7.91 22.72 30.88
N TRP A 411 -6.78 23.03 30.23
CA TRP A 411 -5.48 23.05 30.93
C TRP A 411 -5.45 24.09 32.04
N GLY A 412 -6.07 25.25 31.83
CA GLY A 412 -6.18 26.31 32.84
C GLY A 412 -6.85 25.86 34.14
N GLN A 413 -7.75 24.89 34.05
CA GLN A 413 -8.48 24.33 35.21
C GLN A 413 -7.74 23.18 35.91
N GLN A 414 -6.68 22.63 35.30
CA GLN A 414 -5.98 21.48 35.88
C GLN A 414 -5.20 21.87 37.14
N GLN A 415 -5.26 21.01 38.18
CA GLN A 415 -4.48 21.17 39.41
C GLN A 415 -2.98 20.92 39.12
N TYR A 416 -2.65 19.87 38.37
CA TYR A 416 -1.29 19.46 38.06
C TYR A 416 -0.83 19.93 36.68
N LYS A 417 -0.84 21.23 36.46
CA LYS A 417 -0.56 21.86 35.15
C LYS A 417 0.76 21.45 34.56
N ASN A 418 1.75 21.13 35.36
CA ASN A 418 3.08 20.73 34.89
C ASN A 418 3.16 19.25 34.45
N ARG A 419 2.05 18.53 34.50
CA ARG A 419 1.97 17.11 34.10
C ARG A 419 1.26 16.88 32.78
N VAL A 420 1.14 17.92 31.97
CA VAL A 420 0.47 17.84 30.67
C VAL A 420 1.39 18.37 29.59
N LEU A 421 1.54 17.58 28.54
CA LEU A 421 2.17 17.94 27.28
C LEU A 421 1.16 17.76 26.16
N PHE A 422 1.17 18.65 25.16
CA PHE A 422 0.36 18.45 23.96
C PHE A 422 1.27 18.27 22.75
N LEU A 423 0.90 17.33 21.89
CA LEU A 423 1.43 17.22 20.55
C LEU A 423 0.36 17.64 19.56
N THR A 424 0.70 18.54 18.65
CA THR A 424 -0.23 19.16 17.70
C THR A 424 0.53 19.69 16.48
N GLY A 425 -0.09 20.49 15.65
CA GLY A 425 0.52 21.08 14.46
C GLY A 425 0.33 22.59 14.36
N SER A 426 1.29 23.21 13.70
CA SER A 426 1.29 24.65 13.42
C SER A 426 0.24 25.08 12.38
N ARG A 427 -0.27 24.12 11.58
CA ARG A 427 -1.24 24.34 10.50
C ARG A 427 -2.39 23.35 10.61
N ASP A 428 -3.57 23.77 10.14
CA ASP A 428 -4.71 22.88 10.00
C ASP A 428 -4.53 21.99 8.75
N SER A 429 -3.83 20.90 8.93
CA SER A 429 -3.56 19.87 7.89
C SER A 429 -4.17 18.52 8.24
N PHE A 430 -5.02 18.45 9.25
CA PHE A 430 -5.54 17.17 9.78
C PHE A 430 -6.40 16.42 8.75
N GLN A 431 -7.07 17.12 7.82
CA GLN A 431 -7.81 16.45 6.75
C GLN A 431 -6.91 15.60 5.86
N LYS A 432 -5.69 16.06 5.56
CA LYS A 432 -4.70 15.26 4.80
C LYS A 432 -4.30 13.97 5.54
N VAL A 433 -4.23 14.05 6.87
CA VAL A 433 -3.97 12.85 7.69
C VAL A 433 -5.11 11.86 7.57
N LEU A 434 -6.37 12.32 7.68
CA LEU A 434 -7.54 11.46 7.53
C LEU A 434 -7.63 10.82 6.15
N ASP A 435 -7.35 11.59 5.09
CA ASP A 435 -7.40 11.09 3.72
C ASP A 435 -6.30 10.05 3.45
N SER A 436 -5.09 10.29 3.93
CA SER A 436 -3.99 9.33 3.80
C SER A 436 -4.16 8.11 4.73
N ALA A 437 -4.70 8.28 5.93
CA ALA A 437 -5.07 7.20 6.83
C ALA A 437 -6.14 6.28 6.21
N ARG A 438 -7.13 6.88 5.54
CA ARG A 438 -8.17 6.17 4.80
C ARG A 438 -7.58 5.31 3.69
N GLN A 439 -6.65 5.85 2.90
CA GLN A 439 -5.93 5.09 1.87
C GLN A 439 -5.09 3.96 2.47
N THR A 440 -4.42 4.21 3.60
CA THR A 440 -3.63 3.20 4.31
C THR A 440 -4.52 2.04 4.77
N ARG A 441 -5.70 2.33 5.34
CA ARG A 441 -6.64 1.29 5.77
C ARG A 441 -7.24 0.52 4.59
N ALA A 442 -7.56 1.22 3.51
CA ALA A 442 -8.04 0.58 2.28
C ALA A 442 -6.98 -0.36 1.69
N LEU A 443 -5.71 0.06 1.69
CA LEU A 443 -4.60 -0.77 1.22
C LEU A 443 -4.42 -2.05 2.05
N GLN A 444 -4.58 -1.95 3.39
CA GLN A 444 -4.58 -3.12 4.27
C GLN A 444 -5.73 -4.09 3.91
N SER A 445 -6.93 -3.55 3.64
CA SER A 445 -8.07 -4.39 3.24
C SER A 445 -7.80 -5.13 1.93
N ILE A 446 -7.15 -4.48 0.96
CA ILE A 446 -6.77 -5.12 -0.31
C ILE A 446 -5.68 -6.18 -0.11
N ASP A 447 -4.70 -5.94 0.75
CA ASP A 447 -3.67 -6.94 1.12
C ASP A 447 -4.30 -8.18 1.77
N ASP A 448 -5.22 -7.96 2.72
CA ASP A 448 -5.96 -9.04 3.40
C ASP A 448 -6.82 -9.84 2.40
N GLU A 449 -7.46 -9.19 1.45
CA GLU A 449 -8.27 -9.82 0.40
C GLU A 449 -7.41 -10.70 -0.51
N LEU A 450 -6.31 -10.18 -1.07
CA LEU A 450 -5.40 -10.95 -1.91
C LEU A 450 -4.82 -12.18 -1.19
N ARG A 451 -4.58 -12.06 0.12
CA ARG A 451 -4.14 -13.20 0.95
C ARG A 451 -5.26 -14.22 1.14
N SER A 452 -6.49 -13.75 1.39
CA SER A 452 -7.66 -14.63 1.60
C SER A 452 -8.06 -15.40 0.34
N GLU A 453 -7.83 -14.81 -0.82
CA GLU A 453 -8.04 -15.41 -2.14
C GLU A 453 -6.93 -16.40 -2.54
N ASN A 454 -5.89 -16.56 -1.70
CA ASN A 454 -4.70 -17.36 -1.99
C ASN A 454 -4.02 -16.98 -3.31
N THR A 455 -3.97 -15.69 -3.62
CA THR A 455 -3.30 -15.17 -4.83
C THR A 455 -1.84 -15.67 -4.87
N PRO A 456 -1.38 -16.28 -5.97
CA PRO A 456 -0.02 -16.81 -6.09
C PRO A 456 1.04 -15.75 -5.77
N ALA A 457 2.14 -16.16 -5.13
CA ALA A 457 3.18 -15.24 -4.69
C ALA A 457 3.92 -14.53 -5.86
N ASP A 458 3.90 -15.10 -7.05
CA ASP A 458 4.47 -14.57 -8.28
C ASP A 458 3.48 -13.69 -9.09
N ASP A 459 2.24 -13.54 -8.61
CA ASP A 459 1.24 -12.72 -9.27
C ASP A 459 1.69 -11.25 -9.36
N PRO A 460 1.56 -10.62 -10.53
CA PRO A 460 1.91 -9.21 -10.75
C PRO A 460 1.21 -8.23 -9.81
N GLN A 461 0.05 -8.60 -9.25
CA GLN A 461 -0.68 -7.76 -8.31
C GLN A 461 0.12 -7.47 -7.02
N TRP A 462 0.94 -8.41 -6.55
CA TRP A 462 1.79 -8.18 -5.39
C TRP A 462 2.80 -7.05 -5.60
N ARG A 463 3.43 -7.01 -6.79
CA ARG A 463 4.35 -5.91 -7.15
C ARG A 463 3.63 -4.57 -7.25
N ALA A 464 2.42 -4.58 -7.84
CA ALA A 464 1.61 -3.36 -7.93
C ALA A 464 1.16 -2.88 -6.54
N LEU A 465 0.82 -3.81 -5.63
CA LEU A 465 0.48 -3.53 -4.25
C LEU A 465 1.67 -2.93 -3.48
N ASP A 466 2.88 -3.46 -3.66
CA ASP A 466 4.09 -2.95 -3.01
C ASP A 466 4.38 -1.50 -3.44
N VAL A 467 4.29 -1.20 -4.73
CA VAL A 467 4.44 0.18 -5.24
C VAL A 467 3.39 1.13 -4.64
N LEU A 468 2.14 0.65 -4.49
CA LEU A 468 1.09 1.43 -3.85
C LEU A 468 1.36 1.61 -2.35
N ARG A 469 1.85 0.57 -1.66
CA ARG A 469 2.20 0.59 -0.24
C ARG A 469 3.27 1.62 0.05
N ASP A 470 4.35 1.64 -0.75
CA ASP A 470 5.42 2.63 -0.61
C ASP A 470 4.90 4.05 -0.81
N ARG A 471 4.12 4.28 -1.86
CA ARG A 471 3.54 5.60 -2.15
C ARG A 471 2.60 6.08 -1.05
N VAL A 472 1.64 5.24 -0.64
CA VAL A 472 0.66 5.57 0.40
C VAL A 472 1.34 5.75 1.76
N GLY A 473 2.33 4.91 2.08
CA GLY A 473 3.13 5.03 3.29
C GLY A 473 3.91 6.35 3.37
N LEU A 474 4.55 6.76 2.27
CA LEU A 474 5.22 8.05 2.18
C LEU A 474 4.24 9.22 2.34
N GLN A 475 3.07 9.15 1.70
CA GLN A 475 2.03 10.19 1.82
C GLN A 475 1.49 10.29 3.24
N PHE A 476 1.23 9.16 3.90
CA PHE A 476 0.77 9.12 5.28
C PHE A 476 1.81 9.69 6.24
N THR A 477 3.07 9.27 6.11
CA THR A 477 4.19 9.81 6.89
C THR A 477 4.35 11.32 6.70
N ALA A 478 4.27 11.81 5.46
CA ALA A 478 4.36 13.24 5.17
C ALA A 478 3.18 14.02 5.79
N ALA A 479 1.96 13.49 5.71
CA ALA A 479 0.78 14.11 6.32
C ALA A 479 0.89 14.17 7.84
N LEU A 480 1.36 13.09 8.48
CA LEU A 480 1.60 13.05 9.93
C LEU A 480 2.66 14.07 10.36
N LYS A 481 3.77 14.19 9.63
CA LYS A 481 4.82 15.19 9.89
C LYS A 481 4.30 16.62 9.78
N GLU A 482 3.48 16.89 8.78
CA GLU A 482 2.89 18.21 8.59
C GLU A 482 1.87 18.55 9.68
N ALA A 483 1.13 17.53 10.16
CA ALA A 483 0.06 17.71 11.15
C ALA A 483 0.55 17.71 12.61
N PHE A 484 1.71 17.14 12.91
CA PHE A 484 2.23 16.99 14.26
C PHE A 484 3.67 17.49 14.36
N ASP A 485 3.86 18.79 14.10
CA ASP A 485 5.16 19.46 14.10
C ASP A 485 5.44 20.31 15.35
N GLN A 486 4.50 20.36 16.33
CA GLN A 486 4.61 21.21 17.50
C GLN A 486 4.36 20.46 18.80
N ILE A 487 5.23 20.70 19.78
CA ILE A 487 5.00 20.31 21.17
C ILE A 487 4.62 21.56 21.97
N VAL A 488 3.48 21.50 22.66
CA VAL A 488 3.04 22.54 23.56
C VAL A 488 3.21 22.08 24.99
N TYR A 489 3.88 22.89 25.81
CA TYR A 489 4.25 22.57 27.17
C TYR A 489 4.08 23.75 28.12
N PRO A 490 3.89 23.49 29.43
CA PRO A 490 3.84 24.54 30.46
C PRO A 490 5.18 25.26 30.61
N SER A 491 5.16 26.59 30.65
CA SER A 491 6.34 27.46 30.72
C SER A 491 6.38 28.32 31.96
N ILE A 492 7.46 29.11 32.10
CA ILE A 492 7.86 29.88 33.30
C ILE A 492 6.81 30.83 33.84
N SER A 493 5.92 31.38 33.09
CA SER A 493 4.91 32.36 33.53
C SER A 493 3.52 31.76 33.76
N SER A 494 3.43 30.47 34.08
CA SER A 494 2.16 29.74 34.15
C SER A 494 1.36 29.82 32.82
N ALA A 495 2.07 29.94 31.71
CA ALA A 495 1.54 29.98 30.36
C ALA A 495 2.01 28.74 29.58
N LEU A 496 1.30 28.41 28.51
CA LEU A 496 1.71 27.40 27.56
C LEU A 496 2.69 28.00 26.52
N ARG A 497 3.66 27.24 26.14
CA ARG A 497 4.60 27.54 25.05
C ARG A 497 4.61 26.43 24.02
N ALA A 498 4.80 26.77 22.75
CA ALA A 498 4.98 25.83 21.66
C ALA A 498 6.45 25.83 21.22
N THR A 499 6.94 24.66 20.83
CA THR A 499 8.24 24.47 20.17
C THR A 499 8.11 23.46 19.04
N GLY A 500 8.84 23.70 17.94
CA GLY A 500 8.87 22.79 16.82
C GLY A 500 9.53 21.45 17.17
N THR A 501 9.04 20.39 16.57
CA THR A 501 9.61 19.03 16.68
C THR A 501 9.69 18.40 15.30
N ASP A 502 10.75 17.63 15.06
CA ASP A 502 10.95 16.90 13.80
C ASP A 502 10.75 15.39 14.03
N LEU A 503 9.49 15.00 14.01
CA LEU A 503 9.08 13.61 14.17
C LEU A 503 9.22 12.85 12.85
N ALA A 504 9.92 11.72 12.85
CA ALA A 504 10.15 10.95 11.62
C ALA A 504 8.92 10.18 11.13
N PHE A 505 8.06 9.69 12.06
CA PHE A 505 6.93 8.79 11.80
C PHE A 505 7.26 7.56 10.94
N ALA A 506 8.55 7.23 10.83
CA ALA A 506 9.05 6.12 10.04
C ALA A 506 10.33 5.53 10.69
N GLY A 507 10.57 4.25 10.46
CA GLY A 507 11.80 3.56 10.88
C GLY A 507 11.89 3.31 12.38
N ASN A 508 13.12 3.14 12.86
CA ASN A 508 13.42 2.76 14.25
C ASN A 508 13.48 3.95 15.24
N GLN A 509 13.03 5.13 14.84
CA GLN A 509 13.02 6.28 15.75
C GLN A 509 11.76 6.26 16.61
N SER A 510 11.96 6.18 17.92
CA SER A 510 10.88 6.32 18.89
C SER A 510 10.38 7.77 18.96
N GLY A 511 9.06 7.95 18.86
CA GLY A 511 8.42 9.26 19.05
C GLY A 511 8.74 9.84 20.44
N GLU A 512 8.80 8.99 21.49
CA GLU A 512 9.17 9.39 22.84
C GLU A 512 10.59 9.99 22.90
N ALA A 513 11.57 9.35 22.27
CA ALA A 513 12.95 9.85 22.23
C ALA A 513 13.06 11.22 21.55
N THR A 514 12.31 11.44 20.49
CA THR A 514 12.29 12.72 19.79
C THR A 514 11.63 13.82 20.63
N ILE A 515 10.49 13.52 21.26
CA ILE A 515 9.82 14.45 22.18
C ILE A 515 10.75 14.81 23.34
N ARG A 516 11.42 13.82 23.93
CA ARG A 516 12.40 14.04 25.01
C ARG A 516 13.50 15.01 24.54
N LYS A 517 14.15 14.73 23.43
CA LYS A 517 15.22 15.59 22.87
C LYS A 517 14.72 17.02 22.62
N THR A 518 13.52 17.19 22.11
CA THR A 518 12.91 18.49 21.87
C THR A 518 12.69 19.25 23.19
N LEU A 519 12.19 18.56 24.22
CA LEU A 519 11.96 19.16 25.55
C LEU A 519 13.28 19.47 26.29
N GLU A 520 14.32 18.64 26.09
CA GLU A 520 15.69 18.92 26.59
C GLU A 520 16.24 20.20 25.93
N GLY A 521 16.14 20.33 24.61
CA GLY A 521 16.51 21.55 23.88
C GLY A 521 15.76 22.80 24.31
N ALA A 522 14.50 22.64 24.67
CA ALA A 522 13.65 23.72 25.22
C ALA A 522 13.89 23.97 26.73
N GLN A 523 14.83 23.27 27.37
CA GLN A 523 15.13 23.31 28.82
C GLN A 523 13.92 22.96 29.71
N LYS A 524 12.95 22.23 29.17
CA LYS A 524 11.75 21.80 29.88
C LYS A 524 11.89 20.40 30.48
N PHE A 525 12.78 19.56 29.97
CA PHE A 525 13.07 18.24 30.49
C PHE A 525 14.55 18.17 30.91
N THR A 526 14.84 17.42 31.96
CA THR A 526 16.22 17.17 32.43
C THR A 526 16.40 15.73 32.86
N THR A 527 17.55 15.16 32.49
CA THR A 527 18.05 13.87 32.99
C THR A 527 19.05 14.07 34.14
N ARG A 528 19.56 15.32 34.35
CA ARG A 528 20.59 15.66 35.34
C ARG A 528 19.94 15.97 36.68
N ILE A 529 19.55 14.94 37.42
CA ILE A 529 18.99 15.06 38.79
C ILE A 529 20.04 15.19 39.86
N ASP A 530 21.25 14.72 39.60
CA ASP A 530 22.45 14.85 40.42
C ASP A 530 23.16 16.20 40.30
N ASP A 531 22.73 17.02 39.33
CA ASP A 531 23.23 18.39 39.12
C ASP A 531 22.91 19.25 40.37
N GLU A 532 23.93 19.93 40.86
CA GLU A 532 23.83 20.86 41.99
C GLU A 532 22.77 21.95 41.78
N SER A 533 22.56 22.35 40.54
CA SER A 533 21.53 23.33 40.17
C SER A 533 20.12 22.78 40.33
N PHE A 534 19.88 21.49 40.08
CA PHE A 534 18.59 20.84 40.30
C PHE A 534 18.34 20.67 41.79
N ARG A 535 19.33 20.20 42.54
CA ARG A 535 19.29 20.11 43.98
C ARG A 535 19.01 21.45 44.65
N THR A 536 19.72 22.50 44.25
CA THR A 536 19.53 23.84 44.82
C THR A 536 18.11 24.36 44.58
N ARG A 537 17.55 24.16 43.40
CA ARG A 537 16.15 24.49 43.12
C ARG A 537 15.17 23.70 43.98
N ALA A 538 15.42 22.42 44.18
CA ALA A 538 14.61 21.60 45.09
C ALA A 538 14.72 22.08 46.53
N GLU A 539 15.91 22.40 47.00
CA GLU A 539 16.15 22.94 48.36
C GLU A 539 15.46 24.30 48.56
N VAL A 540 15.55 25.22 47.61
CA VAL A 540 14.85 26.52 47.69
C VAL A 540 13.34 26.31 47.79
N ARG A 541 12.80 25.33 47.08
CA ARG A 541 11.36 25.00 47.16
C ARG A 541 10.93 24.33 48.45
N LEU A 542 11.74 23.38 48.92
CA LEU A 542 11.45 22.61 50.14
C LEU A 542 11.64 23.42 51.41
N PHE A 543 12.80 24.06 51.54
CA PHE A 543 13.24 24.64 52.79
C PHE A 543 13.18 26.16 52.82
N GLY A 544 13.04 26.81 51.64
CA GLY A 544 13.08 28.26 51.54
C GLY A 544 14.40 28.82 52.07
N SER A 545 14.36 29.96 52.78
CA SER A 545 15.54 30.61 53.39
C SER A 545 15.88 30.07 54.81
N ALA A 546 15.07 29.17 55.37
CA ALA A 546 15.28 28.68 56.73
C ALA A 546 16.18 27.42 56.74
N GLN A 547 17.27 27.45 57.53
CA GLN A 547 18.26 26.37 57.60
C GLN A 547 17.80 25.04 58.20
N SER A 548 16.70 25.00 58.94
CA SER A 548 16.27 23.79 59.68
C SER A 548 14.81 23.42 59.48
N LYS A 549 14.27 23.65 58.29
CA LYS A 549 12.86 23.36 58.02
C LYS A 549 12.63 21.87 57.74
N VAL A 550 11.62 21.32 58.37
CA VAL A 550 11.11 19.95 58.10
C VAL A 550 9.94 20.06 57.14
N VAL A 551 9.96 19.35 56.05
CA VAL A 551 8.96 19.43 54.97
C VAL A 551 8.50 18.05 54.60
N LEU A 552 7.19 17.88 54.34
CA LEU A 552 6.63 16.64 53.79
C LEU A 552 7.20 16.35 52.41
N TRP A 553 7.66 15.13 52.16
CA TRP A 553 8.17 14.72 50.84
C TRP A 553 7.11 14.82 49.72
N SER A 554 5.86 14.52 50.07
CA SER A 554 4.72 14.69 49.14
C SER A 554 4.51 16.13 48.68
N ASP A 555 4.90 17.12 49.49
CA ASP A 555 4.75 18.53 49.13
C ASP A 555 5.72 18.94 48.02
N LEU A 556 6.93 18.37 47.97
CA LEU A 556 7.84 18.59 46.87
C LEU A 556 7.30 17.96 45.57
N LYS A 557 6.85 16.71 45.64
CA LYS A 557 6.22 16.05 44.49
C LYS A 557 5.02 16.84 43.94
N ARG A 558 4.17 17.34 44.85
CA ARG A 558 3.07 18.22 44.52
C ARG A 558 3.56 19.54 43.89
N ALA A 559 4.56 20.17 44.46
CA ALA A 559 5.14 21.40 43.92
C ALA A 559 5.71 21.21 42.53
N ALA A 560 6.37 20.08 42.27
CA ALA A 560 6.87 19.71 40.92
C ALA A 560 5.75 19.48 39.90
N ALA A 561 4.59 18.99 40.37
CA ALA A 561 3.43 18.74 39.51
C ALA A 561 2.62 20.02 39.19
N VAL A 562 2.57 20.95 40.16
CA VAL A 562 1.79 22.21 40.02
C VAL A 562 2.60 23.33 39.33
N ASN A 563 3.89 23.42 39.68
CA ASN A 563 4.72 24.54 39.27
C ASN A 563 5.24 24.38 37.85
N THR A 564 4.76 25.19 36.94
CA THR A 564 5.15 25.18 35.51
C THR A 564 6.62 25.58 35.24
N ASN A 565 7.30 26.21 36.23
CA ASN A 565 8.75 26.50 36.15
C ASN A 565 9.62 25.27 36.47
N TRP A 566 9.01 24.22 37.02
CA TRP A 566 9.75 23.00 37.32
C TRP A 566 10.04 22.23 36.04
N PRO A 567 11.27 21.78 35.81
CA PRO A 567 11.54 20.93 34.66
C PRO A 567 10.83 19.58 34.81
N LEU A 568 10.42 19.01 33.68
CA LEU A 568 10.00 17.63 33.66
C LEU A 568 11.21 16.70 33.82
N HIS A 569 11.00 15.55 34.44
CA HIS A 569 12.05 14.60 34.74
C HIS A 569 11.46 13.18 34.79
N LYS A 570 12.31 12.17 34.79
CA LYS A 570 11.93 10.79 35.02
C LYS A 570 11.15 10.63 36.33
N ILE A 571 10.21 9.69 36.37
CA ILE A 571 9.32 9.52 37.52
C ILE A 571 10.09 9.26 38.84
N SER A 572 11.18 8.48 38.77
CA SER A 572 12.04 8.18 39.93
C SER A 572 12.97 9.32 40.33
N ALA A 573 13.15 10.33 39.50
CA ALA A 573 14.19 11.33 39.65
C ALA A 573 14.20 12.07 40.99
N LEU A 574 13.03 12.38 41.57
CA LEU A 574 12.94 13.04 42.86
C LEU A 574 13.29 12.08 44.00
N ASP A 575 12.90 10.83 43.90
CA ASP A 575 13.24 9.81 44.88
C ASP A 575 14.73 9.46 44.81
N ASP A 576 15.31 9.43 43.61
CA ASP A 576 16.75 9.26 43.42
C ASP A 576 17.52 10.45 43.98
N LEU A 577 17.07 11.70 43.79
CA LEU A 577 17.63 12.90 44.41
C LEU A 577 17.56 12.82 45.95
N LYS A 578 16.41 12.41 46.50
CA LYS A 578 16.25 12.22 47.96
C LYS A 578 17.27 11.23 48.48
N ALA A 579 17.38 10.07 47.84
CA ALA A 579 18.31 9.02 48.22
C ALA A 579 19.78 9.54 48.17
N ASP A 580 20.16 10.27 47.11
CA ASP A 580 21.50 10.88 46.98
C ASP A 580 21.76 11.90 48.09
N CYS A 581 20.83 12.81 48.34
CA CYS A 581 20.97 13.82 49.40
C CYS A 581 21.06 13.24 50.80
N VAL A 582 20.28 12.18 51.08
CA VAL A 582 20.36 11.47 52.36
C VAL A 582 21.68 10.75 52.52
N ARG A 583 22.13 10.06 51.45
CA ARG A 583 23.44 9.37 51.42
C ARG A 583 24.62 10.33 51.69
N ARG A 584 24.56 11.51 51.08
CA ARG A 584 25.58 12.56 51.26
C ARG A 584 25.46 13.34 52.55
N GLY A 585 24.47 13.03 53.41
CA GLY A 585 24.23 13.73 54.64
C GLY A 585 23.73 15.17 54.49
N LEU A 586 23.27 15.53 53.27
CA LEU A 586 22.68 16.84 52.99
C LEU A 586 21.25 16.92 53.53
N TRP A 587 20.54 15.81 53.49
CA TRP A 587 19.21 15.67 54.03
C TRP A 587 19.12 14.48 54.97
N ARG A 588 18.10 14.49 55.87
CA ARG A 588 17.73 13.35 56.71
C ARG A 588 16.25 13.05 56.51
N GLU A 589 15.94 11.77 56.31
CA GLU A 589 14.55 11.30 56.25
C GLU A 589 14.05 10.99 57.67
N GLU A 590 12.94 11.61 58.06
CA GLU A 590 12.26 11.41 59.33
C GLU A 590 10.81 11.00 59.06
N GLY A 591 10.57 9.71 58.86
CA GLY A 591 9.29 9.21 58.36
C GLY A 591 8.97 9.77 56.97
N ASN A 592 7.83 10.46 56.83
CA ASN A 592 7.43 11.08 55.54
C ASN A 592 7.99 12.50 55.34
N HIS A 593 8.89 12.97 56.28
CA HIS A 593 9.45 14.31 56.20
C HIS A 593 10.91 14.26 55.88
N ILE A 594 11.37 15.33 55.24
CA ILE A 594 12.79 15.58 54.95
C ILE A 594 13.25 16.78 55.76
N ARG A 595 14.36 16.60 56.47
CA ARG A 595 15.04 17.67 57.20
C ARG A 595 16.35 18.04 56.48
N ARG A 596 16.61 19.32 56.27
CA ARG A 596 17.86 19.83 55.67
C ARG A 596 19.00 19.73 56.69
N GLY A 597 20.17 19.24 56.23
CA GLY A 597 21.39 19.09 57.02
C GLY A 597 22.32 20.30 56.95
N PRO A 598 23.62 20.14 57.33
CA PRO A 598 24.37 18.89 57.19
C PRO A 598 24.19 17.87 58.33
N PHE A 599 24.17 16.59 57.93
CA PHE A 599 24.14 15.46 58.87
C PHE A 599 25.29 14.52 58.54
N PRO A 600 25.82 13.76 59.51
CA PRO A 600 26.71 12.67 59.17
C PRO A 600 25.99 11.69 58.25
N PRO A 601 26.61 11.28 57.14
CA PRO A 601 25.98 10.34 56.22
C PRO A 601 25.60 9.04 56.94
N PRO A 602 24.45 8.43 56.65
CA PRO A 602 24.09 7.16 57.25
C PRO A 602 25.15 6.11 56.93
N VAL A 603 25.44 5.27 57.88
CA VAL A 603 26.30 4.12 57.63
C VAL A 603 25.56 3.18 56.69
N PRO A 604 26.03 2.99 55.49
CA PRO A 604 25.29 2.19 54.54
C PRO A 604 25.31 0.72 54.93
N GLU A 605 24.23 0.04 54.60
CA GLU A 605 24.18 -1.41 54.64
C GLU A 605 25.09 -1.96 53.54
N VAL A 606 26.23 -2.51 53.90
CA VAL A 606 27.20 -3.08 52.95
C VAL A 606 26.65 -4.40 52.40
N SER A 607 26.49 -4.51 51.10
CA SER A 607 26.06 -5.76 50.48
C SER A 607 27.08 -6.26 49.46
N LEU A 608 27.59 -7.47 49.65
CA LEU A 608 28.35 -8.25 48.70
C LEU A 608 27.36 -8.99 47.80
N ARG A 609 27.00 -8.44 46.69
CA ARG A 609 26.00 -9.05 45.79
C ARG A 609 26.66 -9.94 44.81
N GLU A 610 27.70 -10.23 44.52
CA GLU A 610 28.28 -11.13 43.51
C GLU A 610 29.74 -11.52 43.85
N LEU A 611 29.90 -11.99 45.06
CA LEU A 611 31.17 -12.54 45.50
C LEU A 611 31.15 -14.06 45.22
N SER A 612 32.01 -14.54 44.35
CA SER A 612 32.14 -15.96 44.06
C SER A 612 33.54 -16.47 44.40
N VAL A 613 33.59 -17.69 44.91
CA VAL A 613 34.85 -18.41 45.10
C VAL A 613 35.07 -19.27 43.86
N GLN A 614 36.22 -19.11 43.25
CA GLN A 614 36.63 -19.90 42.10
C GLN A 614 37.91 -20.67 42.41
N GLU A 615 38.04 -21.89 41.88
CA GLU A 615 39.25 -22.68 41.88
C GLU A 615 39.86 -22.68 40.50
N ASP A 616 41.15 -22.48 40.37
CA ASP A 616 41.83 -22.62 39.10
C ASP A 616 42.19 -24.08 38.83
N GLY A 617 42.77 -24.36 37.67
CA GLY A 617 43.17 -25.73 37.23
C GLY A 617 44.24 -26.35 38.13
N ASP A 618 44.94 -25.55 38.95
CA ASP A 618 46.00 -26.00 39.88
C ASP A 618 45.49 -26.18 41.33
N GLY A 619 44.20 -26.05 41.51
CA GLY A 619 43.57 -26.25 42.84
C GLY A 619 43.73 -25.05 43.80
N HIS A 620 44.07 -23.87 43.30
CA HIS A 620 44.16 -22.70 44.14
C HIS A 620 42.77 -21.99 44.17
N THR A 621 42.40 -21.58 45.32
CA THR A 621 41.13 -20.90 45.57
C THR A 621 41.34 -19.37 45.55
N TYR A 622 40.57 -18.67 44.75
CA TYR A 622 40.57 -17.20 44.72
C TYR A 622 39.16 -16.64 44.85
N LEU A 623 39.11 -15.40 45.32
CA LEU A 623 37.86 -14.66 45.50
C LEU A 623 37.65 -13.76 44.25
N LYS A 624 36.57 -14.04 43.49
CA LYS A 624 36.15 -13.15 42.42
C LYS A 624 35.09 -12.20 42.97
N ILE A 625 35.32 -10.91 42.81
CA ILE A 625 34.38 -9.86 43.19
C ILE A 625 33.87 -9.25 41.91
N GLU A 626 32.55 -9.32 41.69
CA GLU A 626 31.90 -8.62 40.57
C GLU A 626 31.18 -7.40 41.15
N PRO A 627 31.61 -6.17 40.84
CA PRO A 627 30.96 -4.97 41.32
C PRO A 627 29.58 -4.84 40.70
N LEU A 628 28.61 -4.34 41.49
CA LEU A 628 27.26 -4.04 41.02
C LEU A 628 27.26 -2.98 39.91
N HIS A 629 28.20 -2.04 39.97
CA HIS A 629 28.45 -1.02 38.95
C HIS A 629 29.97 -0.87 38.84
N ALA A 630 30.51 -1.31 37.67
CA ALA A 630 31.91 -1.08 37.36
C ALA A 630 32.16 0.42 37.30
N PRO A 631 32.76 1.09 37.85
CA PRO A 631 34.02 1.55 38.32
C PRO A 631 34.04 2.03 39.79
N SER A 632 33.02 1.74 40.56
CA SER A 632 32.92 2.29 41.91
C SER A 632 33.59 1.43 42.98
N LEU A 633 34.11 0.25 42.64
CA LEU A 633 34.88 -0.59 43.53
C LEU A 633 36.34 -0.57 43.12
N VAL A 634 37.17 -0.09 44.00
CA VAL A 634 38.65 -0.17 43.89
C VAL A 634 39.13 -1.09 44.95
N TYR A 635 39.99 -2.02 44.61
CA TYR A 635 40.67 -2.86 45.60
C TYR A 635 42.17 -2.76 45.49
N GLU A 636 42.82 -2.85 46.64
CA GLU A 636 44.29 -2.81 46.75
C GLU A 636 44.81 -4.11 47.37
N THR A 637 45.95 -4.56 46.92
CA THR A 637 46.66 -5.72 47.47
C THR A 637 47.93 -5.23 48.16
N GLY A 638 48.04 -5.51 49.43
CA GLY A 638 49.28 -5.17 50.17
C GLY A 638 49.38 -3.72 50.69
N ASP A 639 50.53 -3.37 51.22
CA ASP A 639 50.83 -2.07 51.86
C ASP A 639 51.17 -0.94 50.86
N SER A 640 50.65 -0.94 49.67
CA SER A 640 50.94 0.12 48.71
C SER A 640 50.04 1.36 48.93
N ASP A 641 50.71 2.50 48.74
CA ASP A 641 50.17 3.85 48.97
C ASP A 641 48.88 4.12 48.16
N PRO A 642 47.78 4.59 48.77
CA PRO A 642 46.48 4.79 48.11
C PRO A 642 46.44 5.86 47.00
N THR A 643 47.54 6.53 46.70
CA THR A 643 47.59 7.65 45.73
C THR A 643 47.76 7.24 44.28
N SER A 644 47.90 5.93 43.95
CA SER A 644 48.18 5.47 42.59
C SER A 644 47.01 4.81 41.83
N ALA A 645 45.78 4.90 42.36
CA ALA A 645 44.64 4.17 41.81
C ALA A 645 43.93 4.93 40.67
N SER A 646 44.43 4.83 39.48
CA SER A 646 43.72 5.23 38.24
C SER A 646 43.68 4.12 37.18
N SER A 647 43.82 2.86 37.59
CA SER A 647 43.78 1.72 36.65
C SER A 647 42.53 0.89 36.77
N PRO A 648 42.06 0.28 35.72
CA PRO A 648 40.90 -0.59 35.77
C PRO A 648 41.09 -1.75 36.76
N VAL A 649 40.07 -2.16 37.43
CA VAL A 649 40.07 -3.23 38.44
C VAL A 649 40.87 -4.42 37.94
N PRO A 650 42.03 -4.72 38.55
CA PRO A 650 42.77 -5.89 38.16
C PRO A 650 42.02 -7.18 38.50
N THR A 651 42.26 -8.20 37.74
CA THR A 651 41.72 -9.56 38.00
C THR A 651 42.12 -9.95 39.45
N PRO A 652 41.20 -10.46 40.27
CA PRO A 652 41.49 -10.80 41.65
C PRO A 652 42.67 -11.75 41.73
N SER A 653 43.60 -11.42 42.63
CA SER A 653 44.79 -12.23 42.83
C SER A 653 44.45 -13.49 43.58
N ARG A 654 45.15 -14.58 43.29
CA ARG A 654 45.13 -15.83 43.98
C ARG A 654 45.52 -15.68 45.46
N PHE A 655 44.83 -16.36 46.35
CA PHE A 655 45.25 -16.50 47.73
C PHE A 655 46.32 -17.56 47.82
N GLU A 656 47.58 -17.20 47.63
CA GLU A 656 48.72 -18.16 47.68
C GLU A 656 49.44 -18.19 49.01
N ALA A 657 49.35 -17.14 49.79
CA ALA A 657 50.14 -16.99 50.99
C ALA A 657 49.34 -16.66 52.24
N VAL A 658 49.88 -17.10 53.32
CA VAL A 658 49.40 -16.76 54.64
C VAL A 658 49.64 -15.27 54.93
N GLY A 659 48.60 -14.53 55.26
CA GLY A 659 48.74 -13.15 55.71
C GLY A 659 48.55 -12.06 54.65
N LEU A 660 48.06 -12.41 53.44
CA LEU A 660 47.66 -11.40 52.49
C LEU A 660 46.45 -10.60 52.95
N ARG A 661 46.57 -9.30 52.84
CA ARG A 661 45.52 -8.33 53.19
C ARG A 661 44.98 -7.70 51.95
N TYR A 662 43.63 -7.75 51.79
CA TYR A 662 42.95 -7.09 50.69
C TYR A 662 42.07 -5.97 51.25
N ARG A 663 42.18 -4.79 50.63
CA ARG A 663 41.34 -3.64 50.94
C ARG A 663 40.43 -3.34 49.79
N PHE A 664 39.20 -3.13 50.06
CA PHE A 664 38.19 -2.74 49.10
C PHE A 664 37.72 -1.33 49.51
N LEU A 665 37.85 -0.41 48.55
CA LEU A 665 37.40 0.96 48.70
C LEU A 665 36.10 1.14 47.92
N ALA A 666 35.01 1.40 48.62
CA ALA A 666 33.74 1.69 47.99
C ALA A 666 33.46 3.19 48.10
N PHE A 667 33.41 3.84 46.97
CA PHE A 667 33.15 5.28 46.86
C PHE A 667 31.65 5.59 46.78
N ASP A 668 30.86 4.68 46.22
CA ASP A 668 29.42 4.80 46.16
C ASP A 668 28.75 3.79 47.12
N PRO A 669 27.94 4.25 48.08
CA PRO A 669 27.20 3.37 48.99
C PRO A 669 26.25 2.37 48.28
N ALA A 670 25.81 2.67 47.05
CA ALA A 670 25.00 1.74 46.30
C ALA A 670 25.76 0.47 45.87
N ASP A 671 27.09 0.56 45.81
CA ASP A 671 27.97 -0.56 45.40
C ASP A 671 28.50 -1.34 46.66
N MET A 672 28.05 -0.99 47.81
CA MET A 672 28.55 -1.62 49.03
C MET A 672 27.93 -3.00 49.30
N VAL A 673 28.75 -3.83 49.84
CA VAL A 673 28.47 -5.22 50.21
C VAL A 673 27.66 -5.26 51.52
N ARG A 674 26.64 -6.08 51.63
CA ARG A 674 25.94 -6.27 52.90
C ARG A 674 26.85 -6.89 53.93
N VAL A 675 26.88 -6.33 55.12
CA VAL A 675 27.68 -6.84 56.26
C VAL A 675 27.40 -8.31 56.57
N SER A 676 26.14 -8.75 56.41
CA SER A 676 25.76 -10.15 56.56
C SER A 676 26.44 -11.06 55.51
N ALA A 677 26.53 -10.62 54.28
CA ALA A 677 27.20 -11.39 53.20
C ALA A 677 28.71 -11.47 53.44
N VAL A 678 29.36 -10.36 53.86
CA VAL A 678 30.79 -10.36 54.22
C VAL A 678 31.06 -11.33 55.37
N LYS A 679 30.20 -11.35 56.38
CA LYS A 679 30.30 -12.29 57.49
C LYS A 679 30.17 -13.75 57.04
N GLU A 680 29.23 -14.05 56.20
CA GLU A 680 29.04 -15.40 55.66
C GLU A 680 30.25 -15.85 54.85
N TRP A 681 30.75 -14.99 53.96
CA TRP A 681 31.92 -15.30 53.13
C TRP A 681 33.20 -15.40 53.95
N SER A 682 33.40 -14.54 54.93
CA SER A 682 34.54 -14.62 55.83
C SER A 682 34.57 -15.96 56.58
N ALA A 683 33.39 -16.47 56.95
CA ALA A 683 33.28 -17.79 57.58
C ALA A 683 33.62 -18.94 56.63
N LYS A 684 33.10 -18.89 55.41
CA LYS A 684 33.35 -19.90 54.37
C LYS A 684 34.82 -19.96 53.94
N LEU A 685 35.44 -18.82 53.77
CA LEU A 685 36.82 -18.69 53.29
C LEU A 685 37.84 -18.60 54.44
N ARG A 686 37.41 -18.70 55.70
CA ARG A 686 38.26 -18.44 56.89
C ARG A 686 38.97 -17.10 56.86
N LEU A 687 38.26 -16.07 56.38
CA LEU A 687 38.73 -14.69 56.37
C LEU A 687 38.24 -13.94 57.56
N LYS A 688 39.05 -13.02 58.06
CA LYS A 688 38.61 -11.96 58.97
C LYS A 688 38.34 -10.71 58.14
N TYR A 689 37.34 -9.95 58.52
CA TYR A 689 37.06 -8.67 57.88
C TYR A 689 36.96 -7.55 58.95
N GLN A 690 37.30 -6.34 58.48
CA GLN A 690 37.07 -5.11 59.24
C GLN A 690 36.41 -4.09 58.28
N LEU A 691 35.45 -3.35 58.79
CA LEU A 691 34.79 -2.27 58.08
C LEU A 691 35.20 -0.94 58.68
N HIS A 692 35.79 -0.08 57.91
CA HIS A 692 36.25 1.25 58.30
C HIS A 692 35.44 2.32 57.55
N ASN A 693 34.78 3.21 58.28
CA ASN A 693 34.19 4.42 57.73
C ASN A 693 35.24 5.53 57.71
N ARG A 694 35.64 6.01 56.52
CA ARG A 694 36.64 7.05 56.32
C ARG A 694 36.03 8.43 55.98
N GLY A 695 34.69 8.57 56.10
CA GLY A 695 33.99 9.82 55.84
C GLY A 695 33.62 10.04 54.36
N SER A 696 34.59 9.91 53.48
CA SER A 696 34.37 10.06 52.02
C SER A 696 34.10 8.72 51.29
N HIS A 697 34.45 7.62 51.96
CA HIS A 697 34.31 6.26 51.41
C HIS A 697 34.28 5.24 52.55
N TYR A 698 33.93 4.01 52.19
CA TYR A 698 33.98 2.87 53.11
C TYR A 698 35.09 1.93 52.69
N GLU A 699 35.84 1.45 53.67
CA GLU A 699 36.94 0.52 53.44
C GLU A 699 36.57 -0.82 54.10
N ILE A 700 36.64 -1.90 53.31
CA ILE A 700 36.49 -3.26 53.79
C ILE A 700 37.86 -3.94 53.70
N GLU A 701 38.34 -4.34 54.83
CA GLU A 701 39.61 -5.06 54.93
C GLU A 701 39.30 -6.55 55.14
N LEU A 702 39.79 -7.39 54.23
CA LEU A 702 39.72 -8.84 54.30
C LEU A 702 41.13 -9.39 54.64
N LEU A 703 41.20 -10.16 55.70
CA LEU A 703 42.41 -10.80 56.15
C LEU A 703 42.30 -12.31 55.91
N ALA A 704 43.18 -12.85 55.07
CA ALA A 704 43.29 -14.29 54.92
C ALA A 704 43.92 -14.89 56.19
N LEU A 705 43.26 -15.91 56.74
CA LEU A 705 43.81 -16.68 57.86
C LEU A 705 44.52 -17.92 57.35
N PRO A 706 45.66 -18.30 57.95
CA PRO A 706 46.36 -19.52 57.62
C PRO A 706 45.44 -20.72 57.86
N LYS A 707 45.42 -21.68 56.92
CA LYS A 707 44.80 -22.97 57.16
C LYS A 707 45.49 -23.60 58.39
N ALA A 708 44.74 -24.17 59.29
CA ALA A 708 45.23 -24.77 60.51
C ALA A 708 46.16 -25.99 60.30
N ASN A 709 46.32 -26.45 59.10
CA ASN A 709 47.19 -27.59 58.73
C ASN A 709 47.97 -27.33 57.42
N GLY A 710 48.74 -26.28 57.39
CA GLY A 710 49.87 -26.15 56.49
C GLY A 710 49.67 -26.43 55.01
N VAL A 711 48.64 -25.83 54.42
CA VAL A 711 48.57 -25.67 52.98
C VAL A 711 48.01 -24.27 52.70
#